data_640ff1fd450c0e8175dadf19f816c8fb
#
_entry.id   640ff1fd450c0e8175dadf19f816c8fb
#
_cell.length_a   1.000
_cell.length_b   1.000
_cell.length_c   1.000
_cell.angle_alpha   90.00
_cell.angle_beta   90.00
_cell.angle_gamma   90.00
#
_symmetry.space_group_name_H-M   'P 1'
#
loop_
_entity.id
_entity.type
_entity.pdbx_description
1 polymer ?
#
loop_
_entity_poly.entity_id
_entity_poly.type
_entity_poly.pdbx_seq_one_letter_code
_entity_poly.pdbx_strand_id
1 'polypeptide(L)'
;MSRFAGERRVIFWEEPESCGPDCQPALGVRTCAETGVIVVTPSLPDGLSDEERERTLKALLDGYLAGERTPLIRWYYTPMMLPFSRHIDAAATVYDCMDELANFKFAPPQLLALEQELLSIADVVFTGGYSLYEAKKDRHPNIHPFPSSVERLHFAQARAVADEPADQAGLPRPRFGFYGVIDERMDLELLAALADAHPEWSLAIVGPVVKIDPADLPQRPNLHYLGGKKYEELPAYLGGWDVALMPFAINESTRFISPTKTPEYLAGGRPVVSTPITDVIRHYSDLDAVFIADGQAAFIKACEEALALAQGDDAWLGAVDAKLANLSWDTTFARMAGLVREAVAVPQRPAASGPRLVSKSSKRYDYLVVGAGFAGSVLAERLASQHGAKVLVIDKRPHIAGNAYDHLDAAGILIHQYGPHIFHANSDEIVDYLSQFTEWRPYEHRVLAKVRGQLVPIPINRTTLNRLFDLVLQTDEEAAAYLASRAEPVDDIRTSEDVVVSAVGRELYELFFQGYTRKQWGLDPSQLDKAVTARVPTRTNTDDRYFGDKHQVMPLHGYTAMFNRMLDHPNIDLLLSTDYAEVAGEIEANHIIYTGPIDEYFGFRFGKLPYRSLRFEHKTVDQEWVQPVAVVNYPDPQTPYTRITEYKHLTGQEHPRSSLTYEYPSAEGDPYYPIPRPENQELFKKYEALALATPNVTFVGRLATYRYYNMDQVVGQALATFRRIDAKRKAELRTTARRPAVWTEAAE
;
A
#
# COMPACT_ATOMS: atom_id res chain seq x y z
N MET A 1 9.00 -11.63 -22.84
CA MET A 1 9.53 -13.00 -22.61
C MET A 1 10.44 -13.50 -23.73
N SER A 2 10.13 -13.32 -25.01
CA SER A 2 10.99 -13.79 -26.12
C SER A 2 12.44 -13.29 -26.05
N ARG A 3 12.66 -12.00 -25.71
CA ARG A 3 14.02 -11.45 -25.54
C ARG A 3 14.74 -12.04 -24.34
N PHE A 4 14.05 -12.33 -23.23
CA PHE A 4 14.63 -13.07 -22.10
C PHE A 4 15.01 -14.49 -22.48
N ALA A 5 14.29 -15.15 -23.39
CA ALA A 5 14.63 -16.50 -23.87
C ALA A 5 15.95 -16.57 -24.64
N GLY A 6 16.43 -15.45 -25.18
CA GLY A 6 17.77 -15.32 -25.77
C GLY A 6 18.92 -15.35 -24.73
N GLU A 7 18.67 -15.01 -23.46
CA GLU A 7 19.66 -14.98 -22.39
C GLU A 7 19.46 -16.06 -21.33
N ARG A 8 18.25 -16.58 -21.17
CA ARG A 8 17.83 -17.49 -20.09
C ARG A 8 16.83 -18.50 -20.58
N ARG A 9 16.71 -19.64 -19.90
CA ARG A 9 15.59 -20.53 -20.08
C ARG A 9 14.32 -19.90 -19.54
N VAL A 10 13.31 -19.68 -20.39
CA VAL A 10 12.02 -19.08 -20.03
C VAL A 10 10.94 -20.16 -20.09
N ILE A 11 10.23 -20.34 -18.99
CA ILE A 11 9.05 -21.19 -18.88
C ILE A 11 7.85 -20.27 -18.72
N PHE A 12 6.93 -20.33 -19.66
CA PHE A 12 5.68 -19.57 -19.63
C PHE A 12 4.53 -20.50 -19.25
N TRP A 13 3.98 -20.29 -18.07
CA TRP A 13 2.85 -21.06 -17.56
C TRP A 13 1.56 -20.37 -17.98
N GLU A 14 0.77 -21.04 -18.81
CA GLU A 14 -0.51 -20.53 -19.34
C GLU A 14 -1.64 -20.76 -18.34
N GLU A 15 -2.77 -20.06 -18.56
CA GLU A 15 -4.01 -20.36 -17.84
C GLU A 15 -4.47 -21.79 -18.16
N PRO A 16 -5.06 -22.50 -17.17
CA PRO A 16 -5.45 -23.87 -17.37
C PRO A 16 -6.65 -23.98 -18.32
N GLU A 17 -6.57 -24.95 -19.24
CA GLU A 17 -7.63 -25.32 -20.15
C GLU A 17 -8.54 -26.41 -19.52
N SER A 18 -9.84 -26.37 -19.86
CA SER A 18 -10.77 -27.43 -19.50
C SER A 18 -10.55 -28.66 -20.40
N CYS A 19 -10.52 -29.86 -19.81
CA CYS A 19 -10.44 -31.11 -20.56
C CYS A 19 -11.66 -32.02 -20.37
N GLY A 20 -12.78 -31.49 -19.81
CA GLY A 20 -14.01 -32.21 -19.53
C GLY A 20 -14.04 -32.85 -18.13
N PRO A 21 -15.22 -33.34 -17.66
CA PRO A 21 -15.41 -33.71 -16.26
C PRO A 21 -14.63 -34.95 -15.81
N ASP A 22 -14.33 -35.87 -16.72
CA ASP A 22 -13.71 -37.17 -16.39
C ASP A 22 -12.22 -37.24 -16.76
N CYS A 23 -11.60 -36.14 -17.16
CA CYS A 23 -10.20 -36.15 -17.53
C CYS A 23 -9.27 -36.17 -16.30
N GLN A 24 -8.04 -36.64 -16.50
CA GLN A 24 -7.00 -36.53 -15.48
C GLN A 24 -6.20 -35.23 -15.69
N PRO A 25 -5.86 -34.52 -14.59
CA PRO A 25 -5.01 -33.33 -14.69
C PRO A 25 -3.68 -33.64 -15.37
N ALA A 26 -3.28 -32.84 -16.33
CA ALA A 26 -2.06 -33.06 -17.13
C ALA A 26 -1.39 -31.74 -17.50
N LEU A 27 -0.13 -31.81 -17.97
CA LEU A 27 0.60 -30.68 -18.53
C LEU A 27 0.89 -30.91 -20.02
N GLY A 28 0.45 -30.00 -20.86
CA GLY A 28 0.95 -29.85 -22.20
C GLY A 28 2.24 -29.02 -22.20
N VAL A 29 3.32 -29.53 -22.74
CA VAL A 29 4.61 -28.80 -22.80
C VAL A 29 5.03 -28.68 -24.25
N ARG A 30 5.25 -27.46 -24.71
CA ARG A 30 5.76 -27.18 -26.07
C ARG A 30 6.81 -26.10 -26.04
N THR A 31 7.75 -26.14 -26.96
CA THR A 31 8.73 -25.07 -27.13
C THR A 31 8.37 -24.26 -28.37
N CYS A 32 8.26 -22.95 -28.22
CA CYS A 32 8.05 -22.05 -29.34
C CYS A 32 9.30 -22.07 -30.26
N ALA A 33 9.13 -22.46 -31.51
CA ALA A 33 10.23 -22.60 -32.45
C ALA A 33 10.94 -21.28 -32.79
N GLU A 34 10.20 -20.16 -32.73
CA GLU A 34 10.71 -18.84 -33.06
C GLU A 34 11.44 -18.17 -31.90
N THR A 35 10.95 -18.37 -30.68
CA THR A 35 11.43 -17.63 -29.51
C THR A 35 12.23 -18.46 -28.50
N GLY A 36 12.14 -19.78 -28.57
CA GLY A 36 12.73 -20.69 -27.59
C GLY A 36 12.01 -20.73 -26.23
N VAL A 37 10.90 -20.00 -26.07
CA VAL A 37 10.09 -20.03 -24.84
C VAL A 37 9.43 -21.39 -24.69
N ILE A 38 9.58 -22.00 -23.53
CA ILE A 38 8.88 -23.22 -23.15
C ILE A 38 7.50 -22.84 -22.62
N VAL A 39 6.46 -23.26 -23.30
CA VAL A 39 5.08 -23.00 -22.90
C VAL A 39 4.52 -24.25 -22.24
N VAL A 40 3.98 -24.08 -21.05
CA VAL A 40 3.37 -25.12 -20.22
C VAL A 40 1.90 -24.79 -20.00
N THR A 41 1.02 -25.61 -20.55
CA THR A 41 -0.43 -25.43 -20.46
C THR A 41 -1.03 -26.53 -19.57
N PRO A 42 -1.54 -26.21 -18.39
CA PRO A 42 -2.27 -27.18 -17.55
C PRO A 42 -3.62 -27.52 -18.17
N SER A 43 -4.02 -28.79 -18.11
CA SER A 43 -5.37 -29.24 -18.44
C SER A 43 -6.04 -29.73 -17.15
N LEU A 44 -7.21 -29.22 -16.83
CA LEU A 44 -7.94 -29.52 -15.60
C LEU A 44 -9.36 -30.04 -15.91
N PRO A 45 -9.88 -31.00 -15.09
CA PRO A 45 -11.28 -31.42 -15.18
C PRO A 45 -12.25 -30.29 -14.84
N ASP A 46 -13.42 -30.33 -15.45
CA ASP A 46 -14.51 -29.42 -15.12
C ASP A 46 -15.07 -29.65 -13.73
N GLY A 47 -15.61 -28.59 -13.11
CA GLY A 47 -16.34 -28.68 -11.85
C GLY A 47 -15.49 -28.75 -10.59
N LEU A 48 -14.18 -28.53 -10.69
CA LEU A 48 -13.32 -28.38 -9.50
C LEU A 48 -13.70 -27.12 -8.71
N SER A 49 -13.75 -27.24 -7.39
CA SER A 49 -13.77 -26.07 -6.50
C SER A 49 -12.45 -25.28 -6.60
N ASP A 50 -12.47 -24.01 -6.20
CA ASP A 50 -11.27 -23.16 -6.21
C ASP A 50 -10.11 -23.79 -5.43
N GLU A 51 -10.39 -24.40 -4.27
CA GLU A 51 -9.37 -25.10 -3.45
C GLU A 51 -8.80 -26.33 -4.14
N GLU A 52 -9.64 -27.12 -4.82
CA GLU A 52 -9.19 -28.30 -5.58
C GLU A 52 -8.36 -27.88 -6.78
N ARG A 53 -8.79 -26.83 -7.48
CA ARG A 53 -8.07 -26.24 -8.60
C ARG A 53 -6.68 -25.75 -8.16
N GLU A 54 -6.60 -24.98 -7.08
CA GLU A 54 -5.33 -24.50 -6.53
C GLU A 54 -4.39 -25.66 -6.15
N ARG A 55 -4.92 -26.66 -5.42
CA ARG A 55 -4.16 -27.84 -5.01
C ARG A 55 -3.62 -28.64 -6.19
N THR A 56 -4.46 -28.80 -7.23
CA THR A 56 -4.08 -29.55 -8.44
C THR A 56 -3.01 -28.81 -9.22
N LEU A 57 -3.18 -27.50 -9.44
CA LEU A 57 -2.18 -26.66 -10.11
C LEU A 57 -0.85 -26.65 -9.35
N LYS A 58 -0.91 -26.57 -8.02
CA LYS A 58 0.29 -26.67 -7.18
C LYS A 58 1.01 -28.00 -7.38
N ALA A 59 0.29 -29.12 -7.33
CA ALA A 59 0.90 -30.44 -7.52
C ALA A 59 1.52 -30.63 -8.92
N LEU A 60 0.86 -30.11 -9.97
CA LEU A 60 1.39 -30.13 -11.32
C LEU A 60 2.66 -29.28 -11.45
N LEU A 61 2.68 -28.09 -10.86
CA LEU A 61 3.83 -27.20 -10.87
C LEU A 61 5.02 -27.78 -10.10
N ASP A 62 4.77 -28.33 -8.90
CA ASP A 62 5.78 -28.99 -8.07
C ASP A 62 6.38 -30.19 -8.81
N GLY A 63 5.54 -30.99 -9.47
CA GLY A 63 6.00 -32.13 -10.27
C GLY A 63 6.84 -31.69 -11.46
N TYR A 64 6.48 -30.61 -12.14
CA TYR A 64 7.24 -30.08 -13.28
C TYR A 64 8.62 -29.53 -12.85
N LEU A 65 8.68 -28.88 -11.69
CA LEU A 65 9.90 -28.28 -11.16
C LEU A 65 10.76 -29.23 -10.30
N ALA A 66 10.32 -30.44 -10.02
CA ALA A 66 10.99 -31.36 -9.10
C ALA A 66 12.47 -31.66 -9.44
N GLY A 67 12.85 -31.55 -10.71
CA GLY A 67 14.23 -31.74 -11.18
C GLY A 67 15.04 -30.45 -11.35
N GLU A 68 14.43 -29.29 -11.13
CA GLU A 68 15.08 -27.99 -11.34
C GLU A 68 15.98 -27.66 -10.15
N ARG A 69 17.24 -27.32 -10.43
CA ARG A 69 18.25 -26.93 -9.43
C ARG A 69 18.80 -25.53 -9.65
N THR A 70 18.44 -24.90 -10.76
CA THR A 70 18.87 -23.55 -11.10
C THR A 70 18.02 -22.55 -10.34
N PRO A 71 18.59 -21.48 -9.76
CA PRO A 71 17.80 -20.43 -9.12
C PRO A 71 16.76 -19.86 -10.08
N LEU A 72 15.50 -19.88 -9.66
CA LEU A 72 14.36 -19.42 -10.45
C LEU A 72 14.15 -17.92 -10.26
N ILE A 73 13.59 -17.25 -11.28
CA ILE A 73 12.98 -15.94 -11.17
C ILE A 73 11.49 -16.16 -11.40
N ARG A 74 10.67 -15.79 -10.41
CA ARG A 74 9.21 -15.79 -10.56
C ARG A 74 8.78 -14.50 -11.23
N TRP A 75 7.98 -14.61 -12.30
CA TRP A 75 7.46 -13.46 -13.04
C TRP A 75 5.96 -13.56 -13.20
N TYR A 76 5.25 -12.63 -12.61
CA TYR A 76 3.80 -12.59 -12.60
C TYR A 76 3.26 -11.50 -13.51
N TYR A 77 2.38 -11.84 -14.44
CA TYR A 77 1.54 -10.91 -15.20
C TYR A 77 0.18 -10.70 -14.53
N THR A 78 -0.26 -11.65 -13.72
CA THR A 78 -1.50 -11.60 -12.98
C THR A 78 -1.32 -12.13 -11.56
N PRO A 79 -1.91 -11.48 -10.56
CA PRO A 79 -1.92 -11.99 -9.18
C PRO A 79 -2.63 -13.35 -9.04
N MET A 80 -3.50 -13.72 -9.98
CA MET A 80 -4.28 -14.96 -9.94
C MET A 80 -3.43 -16.22 -9.99
N MET A 81 -2.17 -16.12 -10.43
CA MET A 81 -1.22 -17.24 -10.42
C MET A 81 -0.51 -17.43 -9.07
N LEU A 82 -0.63 -16.47 -8.15
CA LEU A 82 0.06 -16.48 -6.87
C LEU A 82 -0.34 -17.64 -5.94
N PRO A 83 -1.64 -18.02 -5.77
CA PRO A 83 -2.05 -19.03 -4.80
C PRO A 83 -1.30 -20.35 -4.90
N PHE A 84 -1.12 -20.89 -6.07
CA PHE A 84 -0.46 -22.19 -6.26
C PHE A 84 1.05 -22.12 -6.46
N SER A 85 1.65 -20.92 -6.65
CA SER A 85 3.07 -20.75 -7.00
C SER A 85 3.90 -19.97 -5.95
N ARG A 86 3.27 -19.32 -4.95
CA ARG A 86 3.95 -18.49 -3.95
C ARG A 86 5.00 -19.24 -3.13
N HIS A 87 4.87 -20.54 -2.97
CA HIS A 87 5.75 -21.38 -2.18
C HIS A 87 7.08 -21.73 -2.89
N ILE A 88 7.20 -21.44 -4.18
CA ILE A 88 8.42 -21.72 -4.94
C ILE A 88 9.54 -20.79 -4.46
N ASP A 89 10.69 -21.36 -4.13
CA ASP A 89 11.88 -20.58 -3.85
C ASP A 89 12.43 -19.95 -5.14
N ALA A 90 12.70 -18.64 -5.10
CA ALA A 90 13.10 -17.89 -6.28
C ALA A 90 14.16 -16.85 -5.94
N ALA A 91 15.12 -16.66 -6.84
CA ALA A 91 16.17 -15.66 -6.72
C ALA A 91 15.67 -14.21 -6.84
N ALA A 92 14.53 -14.01 -7.46
CA ALA A 92 13.77 -12.75 -7.43
C ALA A 92 12.31 -13.00 -7.84
N THR A 93 11.41 -12.16 -7.35
CA THR A 93 10.00 -12.10 -7.75
C THR A 93 9.74 -10.81 -8.48
N VAL A 94 9.23 -10.90 -9.72
CA VAL A 94 8.86 -9.77 -10.57
C VAL A 94 7.34 -9.73 -10.70
N TYR A 95 6.74 -8.57 -10.46
CA TYR A 95 5.37 -8.31 -10.84
C TYR A 95 5.31 -7.34 -12.01
N ASP A 96 4.85 -7.81 -13.16
CA ASP A 96 4.69 -7.04 -14.39
C ASP A 96 3.21 -6.68 -14.57
N CYS A 97 2.82 -5.59 -13.95
CA CYS A 97 1.46 -5.08 -13.92
C CYS A 97 1.16 -4.31 -15.21
N MET A 98 0.65 -5.01 -16.20
CA MET A 98 0.39 -4.42 -17.52
C MET A 98 -0.87 -3.55 -17.56
N ASP A 99 -1.88 -3.88 -16.75
CA ASP A 99 -3.18 -3.23 -16.69
C ASP A 99 -3.73 -3.18 -15.25
N GLU A 100 -4.72 -2.31 -14.99
CA GLU A 100 -5.52 -2.35 -13.76
C GLU A 100 -6.59 -3.45 -13.86
N LEU A 101 -6.17 -4.69 -13.64
CA LEU A 101 -7.01 -5.87 -13.83
C LEU A 101 -8.31 -5.86 -13.02
N ALA A 102 -8.32 -5.17 -11.88
CA ALA A 102 -9.51 -5.05 -11.03
C ALA A 102 -10.62 -4.20 -11.66
N ASN A 103 -10.30 -3.35 -12.64
CA ASN A 103 -11.26 -2.48 -13.33
C ASN A 103 -11.92 -3.15 -14.53
N PHE A 104 -11.50 -4.36 -14.90
CA PHE A 104 -12.14 -5.08 -15.99
C PHE A 104 -13.47 -5.72 -15.57
N LYS A 105 -14.41 -5.75 -16.52
CA LYS A 105 -15.69 -6.44 -16.34
C LYS A 105 -15.44 -7.92 -15.97
N PHE A 106 -16.10 -8.39 -14.91
CA PHE A 106 -15.95 -9.75 -14.37
C PHE A 106 -14.61 -10.06 -13.67
N ALA A 107 -13.88 -9.05 -13.17
CA ALA A 107 -12.69 -9.27 -12.37
C ALA A 107 -13.00 -10.15 -11.13
N PRO A 108 -12.18 -11.20 -10.84
CA PRO A 108 -12.40 -12.06 -9.69
C PRO A 108 -12.33 -11.28 -8.37
N PRO A 109 -13.22 -11.55 -7.39
CA PRO A 109 -13.26 -10.80 -6.12
C PRO A 109 -11.94 -10.83 -5.33
N GLN A 110 -11.19 -11.93 -5.42
CA GLN A 110 -9.92 -12.12 -4.71
C GLN A 110 -8.73 -11.37 -5.34
N LEU A 111 -8.89 -10.80 -6.53
CA LEU A 111 -7.79 -10.22 -7.31
C LEU A 111 -7.08 -9.08 -6.56
N LEU A 112 -7.83 -8.18 -5.93
CA LEU A 112 -7.26 -7.06 -5.16
C LEU A 112 -6.42 -7.53 -3.97
N ALA A 113 -6.88 -8.55 -3.25
CA ALA A 113 -6.16 -9.11 -2.11
C ALA A 113 -4.87 -9.82 -2.57
N LEU A 114 -4.94 -10.57 -3.67
CA LEU A 114 -3.80 -11.24 -4.26
C LEU A 114 -2.80 -10.25 -4.85
N GLU A 115 -3.25 -9.14 -5.43
CA GLU A 115 -2.36 -8.07 -5.90
C GLU A 115 -1.62 -7.42 -4.74
N GLN A 116 -2.31 -7.14 -3.64
CA GLN A 116 -1.67 -6.58 -2.44
C GLN A 116 -0.62 -7.53 -1.87
N GLU A 117 -0.91 -8.84 -1.82
CA GLU A 117 0.07 -9.85 -1.43
C GLU A 117 1.25 -9.87 -2.39
N LEU A 118 1.01 -9.89 -3.71
CA LEU A 118 2.07 -9.94 -4.72
C LEU A 118 2.96 -8.69 -4.66
N LEU A 119 2.39 -7.50 -4.48
CA LEU A 119 3.15 -6.27 -4.26
C LEU A 119 4.02 -6.34 -3.00
N SER A 120 3.59 -7.04 -1.96
CA SER A 120 4.38 -7.16 -0.71
C SER A 120 5.58 -8.10 -0.82
N ILE A 121 5.57 -9.03 -1.77
CA ILE A 121 6.62 -10.05 -1.95
C ILE A 121 7.45 -9.86 -3.23
N ALA A 122 7.06 -8.95 -4.11
CA ALA A 122 7.83 -8.63 -5.30
C ALA A 122 9.14 -7.94 -4.92
N ASP A 123 10.23 -8.25 -5.61
CA ASP A 123 11.51 -7.56 -5.50
C ASP A 123 11.59 -6.37 -6.45
N VAL A 124 10.83 -6.43 -7.54
CA VAL A 124 10.66 -5.35 -8.52
C VAL A 124 9.29 -5.42 -9.17
N VAL A 125 8.69 -4.25 -9.37
CA VAL A 125 7.38 -4.09 -10.02
C VAL A 125 7.53 -3.26 -11.28
N PHE A 126 6.95 -3.73 -12.38
CA PHE A 126 6.82 -2.99 -13.63
C PHE A 126 5.37 -2.60 -13.84
N THR A 127 5.13 -1.42 -14.40
CA THR A 127 3.77 -1.01 -14.80
C THR A 127 3.73 -0.73 -16.29
N GLY A 128 2.64 -1.14 -16.95
CA GLY A 128 2.46 -1.03 -18.40
C GLY A 128 2.34 0.39 -18.94
N GLY A 129 2.32 1.40 -18.06
CA GLY A 129 2.25 2.81 -18.44
C GLY A 129 2.48 3.74 -17.25
N TYR A 130 2.58 5.03 -17.53
CA TYR A 130 2.79 6.03 -16.49
C TYR A 130 1.52 6.32 -15.68
N SER A 131 0.34 6.26 -16.26
CA SER A 131 -0.92 6.43 -15.55
C SER A 131 -1.09 5.33 -14.48
N LEU A 132 -0.76 4.09 -14.82
CA LEU A 132 -0.76 2.96 -13.91
C LEU A 132 0.36 3.08 -12.85
N TYR A 133 1.55 3.55 -13.26
CA TYR A 133 2.64 3.85 -12.32
C TYR A 133 2.22 4.89 -11.28
N GLU A 134 1.63 6.01 -11.69
CA GLU A 134 1.16 7.05 -10.78
C GLU A 134 0.10 6.53 -9.78
N ALA A 135 -0.74 5.59 -10.22
CA ALA A 135 -1.74 4.96 -9.35
C ALA A 135 -1.15 3.97 -8.33
N LYS A 136 0.02 3.37 -8.63
CA LYS A 136 0.59 2.28 -7.83
C LYS A 136 1.98 2.59 -7.23
N LYS A 137 2.63 3.72 -7.58
CA LYS A 137 4.00 4.04 -7.15
C LYS A 137 4.21 4.04 -5.64
N ASP A 138 3.16 4.34 -4.87
CA ASP A 138 3.20 4.38 -3.41
C ASP A 138 2.96 3.01 -2.75
N ARG A 139 2.69 1.98 -3.58
CA ARG A 139 2.40 0.62 -3.09
C ARG A 139 3.62 -0.30 -3.09
N HIS A 140 4.74 0.12 -3.74
CA HIS A 140 5.96 -0.68 -3.78
C HIS A 140 7.22 0.22 -3.95
N PRO A 141 8.31 0.00 -3.17
CA PRO A 141 9.49 0.87 -3.19
C PRO A 141 10.33 0.75 -4.46
N ASN A 142 10.26 -0.37 -5.16
CA ASN A 142 11.02 -0.66 -6.38
C ASN A 142 10.05 -0.89 -7.55
N ILE A 143 9.33 0.16 -7.94
CA ILE A 143 8.35 0.17 -9.03
C ILE A 143 8.77 1.09 -10.15
N HIS A 144 8.61 0.65 -11.40
CA HIS A 144 9.11 1.35 -12.57
C HIS A 144 8.10 1.34 -13.72
N PRO A 145 7.87 2.49 -14.38
CA PRO A 145 7.01 2.56 -15.55
C PRO A 145 7.72 2.05 -16.81
N PHE A 146 7.02 1.20 -17.54
CA PHE A 146 7.41 0.68 -18.84
C PHE A 146 6.25 0.84 -19.81
N PRO A 147 6.01 2.06 -20.32
CA PRO A 147 4.99 2.28 -21.34
C PRO A 147 5.27 1.44 -22.57
N SER A 148 4.22 1.16 -23.31
CA SER A 148 4.29 0.35 -24.54
C SER A 148 5.35 0.90 -25.50
N SER A 149 6.14 0.00 -26.04
CA SER A 149 7.19 0.27 -27.01
C SER A 149 6.74 -0.17 -28.42
N VAL A 150 7.59 0.01 -29.40
CA VAL A 150 7.27 -0.25 -30.81
C VAL A 150 8.38 -0.98 -31.55
N GLU A 151 8.00 -1.91 -32.42
CA GLU A 151 8.88 -2.46 -33.49
C GLU A 151 8.94 -1.47 -34.65
N ARG A 152 9.72 -0.39 -34.47
CA ARG A 152 9.74 0.76 -35.38
C ARG A 152 9.97 0.36 -36.83
N LEU A 153 10.94 -0.53 -37.10
CA LEU A 153 11.27 -0.95 -38.48
C LEU A 153 10.15 -1.79 -39.10
N HIS A 154 9.40 -2.53 -38.29
CA HIS A 154 8.25 -3.29 -38.76
C HIS A 154 7.14 -2.36 -39.26
N PHE A 155 6.74 -1.38 -38.43
CA PHE A 155 5.68 -0.44 -38.82
C PHE A 155 6.12 0.60 -39.85
N ALA A 156 7.41 0.96 -39.92
CA ALA A 156 7.94 1.86 -40.94
C ALA A 156 7.74 1.32 -42.38
N GLN A 157 7.51 0.01 -42.56
CA GLN A 157 7.14 -0.57 -43.84
C GLN A 157 5.84 0.05 -44.41
N ALA A 158 4.92 0.50 -43.56
CA ALA A 158 3.71 1.20 -43.93
C ALA A 158 3.93 2.47 -44.76
N ARG A 159 5.11 3.11 -44.66
CA ARG A 159 5.46 4.30 -45.41
C ARG A 159 5.77 4.03 -46.91
N ALA A 160 6.01 2.77 -47.27
CA ALA A 160 6.42 2.36 -48.63
C ALA A 160 5.59 1.16 -49.14
N VAL A 161 4.36 1.01 -48.67
CA VAL A 161 3.50 -0.10 -49.11
C VAL A 161 3.14 0.06 -50.58
N ALA A 162 3.53 -0.91 -51.40
CA ALA A 162 3.21 -0.98 -52.81
C ALA A 162 1.89 -1.76 -53.09
N ASP A 163 1.62 -2.80 -52.28
CA ASP A 163 0.48 -3.68 -52.43
C ASP A 163 -0.39 -3.63 -51.16
N GLU A 164 -1.59 -3.07 -51.30
CA GLU A 164 -2.58 -3.03 -50.21
C GLU A 164 -3.32 -4.38 -50.11
N PRO A 165 -3.75 -4.80 -48.91
CA PRO A 165 -4.62 -5.97 -48.74
C PRO A 165 -5.90 -5.88 -49.58
N ALA A 166 -6.28 -6.99 -50.24
CA ALA A 166 -7.40 -7.02 -51.20
C ALA A 166 -8.75 -6.58 -50.61
N ASP A 167 -8.97 -6.82 -49.33
CA ASP A 167 -10.20 -6.45 -48.62
C ASP A 167 -10.22 -4.96 -48.20
N GLN A 168 -9.10 -4.24 -48.35
CA GLN A 168 -8.99 -2.81 -48.11
C GLN A 168 -8.78 -2.01 -49.39
N ALA A 169 -8.06 -2.56 -50.36
CA ALA A 169 -7.62 -1.85 -51.57
C ALA A 169 -8.77 -1.21 -52.39
N GLY A 170 -9.99 -1.80 -52.33
CA GLY A 170 -11.18 -1.29 -52.99
C GLY A 170 -11.93 -0.16 -52.29
N LEU A 171 -11.56 0.20 -51.04
CA LEU A 171 -12.23 1.24 -50.27
C LEU A 171 -11.86 2.63 -50.79
N PRO A 172 -12.82 3.57 -50.94
CA PRO A 172 -12.54 4.95 -51.33
C PRO A 172 -11.59 5.65 -50.34
N ARG A 173 -10.87 6.68 -50.85
CA ARG A 173 -10.11 7.61 -50.01
C ARG A 173 -10.90 8.93 -49.83
N PRO A 174 -10.69 9.68 -48.70
CA PRO A 174 -9.73 9.40 -47.64
C PRO A 174 -10.15 8.26 -46.72
N ARG A 175 -9.15 7.55 -46.15
CA ARG A 175 -9.35 6.41 -45.27
C ARG A 175 -8.86 6.69 -43.88
N PHE A 176 -9.71 6.44 -42.91
CA PHE A 176 -9.40 6.50 -41.48
C PHE A 176 -9.38 5.09 -40.93
N GLY A 177 -8.32 4.73 -40.21
CA GLY A 177 -8.18 3.34 -39.81
C GLY A 177 -7.92 3.15 -38.31
N PHE A 178 -8.37 2.02 -37.82
CA PHE A 178 -8.05 1.51 -36.48
C PHE A 178 -7.73 0.02 -36.61
N TYR A 179 -6.71 -0.46 -35.86
CA TYR A 179 -6.56 -1.89 -35.63
C TYR A 179 -6.46 -2.21 -34.13
N GLY A 180 -7.05 -3.33 -33.72
CA GLY A 180 -7.03 -3.86 -32.37
C GLY A 180 -8.30 -4.57 -32.00
N VAL A 181 -8.37 -5.09 -30.77
CA VAL A 181 -9.60 -5.72 -30.28
C VAL A 181 -10.70 -4.67 -30.18
N ILE A 182 -11.87 -5.04 -30.69
CA ILE A 182 -13.10 -4.26 -30.64
C ILE A 182 -13.90 -4.79 -29.44
N ASP A 183 -13.92 -4.05 -28.35
CA ASP A 183 -14.57 -4.40 -27.09
C ASP A 183 -15.16 -3.16 -26.39
N GLU A 184 -15.53 -3.29 -25.10
CA GLU A 184 -16.13 -2.23 -24.29
C GLU A 184 -15.27 -0.96 -24.13
N ARG A 185 -14.02 -0.99 -24.59
CA ARG A 185 -13.12 0.18 -24.56
C ARG A 185 -13.28 1.07 -25.79
N MET A 186 -13.94 0.62 -26.85
CA MET A 186 -14.18 1.40 -28.04
C MET A 186 -15.44 2.27 -27.88
N ASP A 187 -15.37 3.54 -28.25
CA ASP A 187 -16.51 4.44 -28.32
C ASP A 187 -17.26 4.24 -29.65
N LEU A 188 -18.26 3.34 -29.60
CA LEU A 188 -19.07 3.00 -30.76
C LEU A 188 -19.94 4.17 -31.23
N GLU A 189 -20.40 5.03 -30.34
CA GLU A 189 -21.19 6.21 -30.68
C GLU A 189 -20.34 7.25 -31.39
N LEU A 190 -19.09 7.42 -30.97
CA LEU A 190 -18.11 8.29 -31.64
C LEU A 190 -17.81 7.82 -33.05
N LEU A 191 -17.62 6.49 -33.26
CA LEU A 191 -17.43 5.91 -34.61
C LEU A 191 -18.64 6.14 -35.50
N ALA A 192 -19.84 5.95 -34.96
CA ALA A 192 -21.08 6.20 -35.73
C ALA A 192 -21.21 7.67 -36.11
N ALA A 193 -20.93 8.60 -35.16
CA ALA A 193 -20.98 10.03 -35.41
C ALA A 193 -19.97 10.49 -36.47
N LEU A 194 -18.74 9.94 -36.44
CA LEU A 194 -17.71 10.22 -37.44
C LEU A 194 -18.16 9.73 -38.84
N ALA A 195 -18.71 8.52 -38.93
CA ALA A 195 -19.21 7.96 -40.17
C ALA A 195 -20.39 8.76 -40.75
N ASP A 196 -21.29 9.24 -39.88
CA ASP A 196 -22.46 10.05 -40.28
C ASP A 196 -22.06 11.48 -40.71
N ALA A 197 -21.02 12.06 -40.09
CA ALA A 197 -20.54 13.41 -40.42
C ALA A 197 -19.84 13.46 -41.80
N HIS A 198 -19.13 12.39 -42.15
CA HIS A 198 -18.34 12.32 -43.38
C HIS A 198 -18.64 11.02 -44.16
N PRO A 199 -19.79 10.95 -44.81
CA PRO A 199 -20.18 9.74 -45.59
C PRO A 199 -19.25 9.45 -46.76
N GLU A 200 -18.45 10.43 -47.22
CA GLU A 200 -17.43 10.29 -48.28
C GLU A 200 -16.11 9.68 -47.78
N TRP A 201 -15.89 9.57 -46.44
CA TRP A 201 -14.72 8.94 -45.89
C TRP A 201 -14.93 7.45 -45.66
N SER A 202 -13.89 6.64 -45.80
CA SER A 202 -13.94 5.23 -45.45
C SER A 202 -13.33 5.00 -44.10
N LEU A 203 -14.05 4.38 -43.16
CA LEU A 203 -13.56 3.98 -41.83
C LEU A 203 -13.22 2.49 -41.86
N ALA A 204 -11.94 2.13 -41.82
CA ALA A 204 -11.44 0.76 -41.86
C ALA A 204 -11.09 0.27 -40.46
N ILE A 205 -11.92 -0.61 -39.92
CA ILE A 205 -11.78 -1.16 -38.55
C ILE A 205 -11.28 -2.60 -38.60
N VAL A 206 -10.04 -2.82 -38.18
CA VAL A 206 -9.36 -4.12 -38.27
C VAL A 206 -9.25 -4.72 -36.85
N GLY A 207 -9.82 -5.90 -36.65
CA GLY A 207 -9.68 -6.64 -35.39
C GLY A 207 -10.85 -7.56 -35.10
N PRO A 208 -10.67 -8.47 -34.13
CA PRO A 208 -11.75 -9.33 -33.64
C PRO A 208 -12.68 -8.55 -32.70
N VAL A 209 -13.98 -8.90 -32.75
CA VAL A 209 -14.99 -8.41 -31.80
C VAL A 209 -15.00 -9.37 -30.60
N VAL A 210 -14.78 -8.84 -29.40
CA VAL A 210 -14.66 -9.63 -28.15
C VAL A 210 -15.40 -8.91 -27.03
N LYS A 211 -16.08 -9.66 -26.16
CA LYS A 211 -16.80 -9.18 -24.96
C LYS A 211 -17.99 -8.24 -25.18
N ILE A 212 -18.30 -7.87 -26.41
CA ILE A 212 -19.49 -7.13 -26.79
C ILE A 212 -20.28 -7.93 -27.82
N ASP A 213 -21.58 -7.68 -27.93
CA ASP A 213 -22.40 -8.33 -29.00
C ASP A 213 -22.04 -7.69 -30.36
N PRO A 214 -21.68 -8.48 -31.39
CA PRO A 214 -21.50 -7.95 -32.74
C PRO A 214 -22.70 -7.18 -33.29
N ALA A 215 -23.90 -7.42 -32.76
CA ALA A 215 -25.10 -6.67 -33.12
C ALA A 215 -25.10 -5.21 -32.62
N ASP A 216 -24.30 -4.90 -31.60
CA ASP A 216 -24.15 -3.54 -31.06
C ASP A 216 -23.28 -2.66 -31.96
N LEU A 217 -22.54 -3.23 -32.92
CA LEU A 217 -21.65 -2.47 -33.78
C LEU A 217 -22.46 -1.56 -34.74
N PRO A 218 -22.12 -0.27 -34.84
CA PRO A 218 -22.78 0.64 -35.75
C PRO A 218 -22.60 0.21 -37.20
N GLN A 219 -23.71 0.14 -37.94
CA GLN A 219 -23.71 -0.22 -39.35
C GLN A 219 -23.91 1.05 -40.21
N ARG A 220 -22.87 1.40 -40.99
CA ARG A 220 -22.90 2.53 -41.94
C ARG A 220 -22.27 2.11 -43.25
N PRO A 221 -22.69 2.67 -44.37
CA PRO A 221 -22.16 2.28 -45.71
C PRO A 221 -20.66 2.50 -45.86
N ASN A 222 -20.10 3.44 -45.10
CA ASN A 222 -18.69 3.84 -45.12
C ASN A 222 -17.89 3.32 -43.94
N LEU A 223 -18.45 2.48 -43.06
CA LEU A 223 -17.80 1.86 -41.92
C LEU A 223 -17.58 0.36 -42.18
N HIS A 224 -16.32 -0.04 -42.30
CA HIS A 224 -15.94 -1.38 -42.77
C HIS A 224 -15.20 -2.15 -41.68
N TYR A 225 -15.76 -3.27 -41.22
CA TYR A 225 -15.14 -4.20 -40.27
C TYR A 225 -14.41 -5.30 -41.03
N LEU A 226 -13.08 -5.27 -41.02
CA LEU A 226 -12.24 -6.16 -41.83
C LEU A 226 -11.82 -7.44 -41.09
N GLY A 227 -12.26 -7.62 -39.82
CA GLY A 227 -11.93 -8.79 -39.01
C GLY A 227 -10.47 -8.81 -38.51
N GLY A 228 -10.13 -9.87 -37.75
CA GLY A 228 -8.78 -10.05 -37.21
C GLY A 228 -7.73 -10.30 -38.28
N LYS A 229 -6.55 -9.70 -38.11
CA LYS A 229 -5.38 -9.85 -38.98
C LYS A 229 -4.16 -10.26 -38.17
N LYS A 230 -3.17 -10.87 -38.84
CA LYS A 230 -1.89 -11.19 -38.21
C LYS A 230 -1.02 -9.94 -38.03
N TYR A 231 -0.15 -9.98 -37.09
CA TYR A 231 0.75 -8.85 -36.77
C TYR A 231 1.59 -8.44 -37.99
N GLU A 232 2.07 -9.41 -38.74
CA GLU A 232 2.89 -9.19 -39.95
C GLU A 232 2.15 -8.45 -41.05
N GLU A 233 0.81 -8.53 -41.09
CA GLU A 233 -0.03 -7.88 -42.06
C GLU A 233 -0.36 -6.42 -41.74
N LEU A 234 -0.25 -6.03 -40.46
CA LEU A 234 -0.70 -4.71 -39.97
C LEU A 234 -0.04 -3.53 -40.70
N PRO A 235 1.28 -3.55 -41.03
CA PRO A 235 1.90 -2.45 -41.78
C PRO A 235 1.25 -2.21 -43.14
N ALA A 236 0.79 -3.27 -43.83
CA ALA A 236 0.14 -3.15 -45.14
C ALA A 236 -1.23 -2.48 -45.01
N TYR A 237 -2.01 -2.79 -43.97
CA TYR A 237 -3.27 -2.09 -43.69
C TYR A 237 -3.02 -0.64 -43.31
N LEU A 238 -2.07 -0.37 -42.41
CA LEU A 238 -1.71 0.96 -41.97
C LEU A 238 -1.23 1.84 -43.15
N GLY A 239 -0.49 1.28 -44.09
CA GLY A 239 -0.01 1.97 -45.28
C GLY A 239 -1.14 2.45 -46.19
N GLY A 240 -2.30 1.81 -46.17
CA GLY A 240 -3.48 2.20 -46.91
C GLY A 240 -4.31 3.32 -46.27
N TRP A 241 -4.03 3.75 -45.06
CA TRP A 241 -4.79 4.80 -44.38
C TRP A 241 -4.19 6.20 -44.61
N ASP A 242 -5.01 7.22 -44.49
CA ASP A 242 -4.58 8.63 -44.48
C ASP A 242 -4.40 9.12 -43.02
N VAL A 243 -5.28 8.70 -42.10
CA VAL A 243 -5.27 9.03 -40.68
C VAL A 243 -5.54 7.79 -39.86
N ALA A 244 -4.88 7.64 -38.74
CA ALA A 244 -5.11 6.57 -37.77
C ALA A 244 -5.97 7.06 -36.60
N LEU A 245 -6.90 6.22 -36.14
CA LEU A 245 -7.87 6.54 -35.10
C LEU A 245 -7.58 5.82 -33.80
N MET A 246 -7.83 6.49 -32.69
CA MET A 246 -7.83 5.97 -31.33
C MET A 246 -9.14 6.35 -30.63
N PRO A 247 -10.29 5.81 -31.06
CA PRO A 247 -11.63 6.18 -30.60
C PRO A 247 -12.00 5.40 -29.34
N PHE A 248 -11.27 5.61 -28.25
CA PHE A 248 -11.54 4.93 -26.99
C PHE A 248 -12.58 5.67 -26.16
N ALA A 249 -13.49 4.93 -25.55
CA ALA A 249 -14.38 5.44 -24.52
C ALA A 249 -13.57 5.88 -23.28
N ILE A 250 -13.98 6.98 -22.66
CA ILE A 250 -13.35 7.47 -21.42
C ILE A 250 -14.11 6.90 -20.24
N ASN A 251 -13.59 5.81 -19.68
CA ASN A 251 -14.18 5.09 -18.56
C ASN A 251 -13.09 4.47 -17.65
N GLU A 252 -13.47 3.76 -16.58
CA GLU A 252 -12.52 3.15 -15.66
C GLU A 252 -11.59 2.12 -16.31
N SER A 253 -12.04 1.40 -17.34
CA SER A 253 -11.22 0.40 -18.03
C SER A 253 -10.16 1.02 -18.96
N THR A 254 -10.38 2.27 -19.41
CA THR A 254 -9.43 3.00 -20.27
C THR A 254 -8.57 4.01 -19.52
N ARG A 255 -8.86 4.24 -18.24
CA ARG A 255 -8.18 5.25 -17.41
C ARG A 255 -6.68 5.06 -17.30
N PHE A 256 -6.22 3.81 -17.27
CA PHE A 256 -4.82 3.46 -17.03
C PHE A 256 -4.13 2.77 -18.22
N ILE A 257 -4.77 2.76 -19.41
CA ILE A 257 -4.18 2.13 -20.58
C ILE A 257 -3.02 2.95 -21.14
N SER A 258 -1.99 2.23 -21.61
CA SER A 258 -0.88 2.79 -22.39
C SER A 258 -0.89 2.15 -23.78
N PRO A 259 -1.60 2.73 -24.77
CA PRO A 259 -1.84 2.10 -26.03
C PRO A 259 -0.56 1.88 -26.85
N THR A 260 -0.31 0.67 -27.32
CA THR A 260 0.77 0.33 -28.28
C THR A 260 0.58 0.99 -29.63
N LYS A 261 -0.67 1.24 -30.01
CA LYS A 261 -1.09 1.71 -31.34
C LYS A 261 -0.54 3.09 -31.70
N THR A 262 -0.51 4.01 -30.74
CA THR A 262 -0.02 5.39 -31.01
C THR A 262 1.39 5.40 -31.59
N PRO A 263 2.41 4.80 -30.94
CA PRO A 263 3.75 4.75 -31.53
C PRO A 263 3.84 3.88 -32.79
N GLU A 264 2.99 2.86 -32.95
CA GLU A 264 2.92 2.03 -34.14
C GLU A 264 2.41 2.83 -35.36
N TYR A 265 1.31 3.58 -35.18
CA TYR A 265 0.73 4.46 -36.20
C TYR A 265 1.71 5.57 -36.64
N LEU A 266 2.34 6.21 -35.64
CA LEU A 266 3.36 7.22 -35.88
C LEU A 266 4.59 6.67 -36.59
N ALA A 267 5.07 5.48 -36.22
CA ALA A 267 6.15 4.79 -36.93
C ALA A 267 5.78 4.49 -38.38
N GLY A 268 4.53 4.14 -38.63
CA GLY A 268 3.96 3.94 -39.97
C GLY A 268 3.74 5.22 -40.76
N GLY A 269 4.04 6.40 -40.19
CA GLY A 269 3.89 7.68 -40.86
C GLY A 269 2.43 8.11 -41.03
N ARG A 270 1.57 7.81 -40.05
CA ARG A 270 0.17 8.26 -40.03
C ARG A 270 -0.08 9.23 -38.90
N PRO A 271 -0.72 10.39 -39.14
CA PRO A 271 -1.24 11.23 -38.08
C PRO A 271 -2.27 10.46 -37.28
N VAL A 272 -2.33 10.76 -35.96
CA VAL A 272 -3.17 10.03 -35.01
C VAL A 272 -4.21 10.96 -34.41
N VAL A 273 -5.48 10.58 -34.42
CA VAL A 273 -6.54 11.25 -33.69
C VAL A 273 -6.99 10.36 -32.53
N SER A 274 -6.88 10.88 -31.31
CA SER A 274 -7.17 10.14 -30.08
C SER A 274 -8.17 10.88 -29.20
N THR A 275 -9.06 10.13 -28.56
CA THR A 275 -9.74 10.60 -27.36
C THR A 275 -8.71 10.88 -26.25
N PRO A 276 -9.03 11.65 -25.17
CA PRO A 276 -8.04 12.15 -24.21
C PRO A 276 -7.53 11.07 -23.26
N ILE A 277 -6.87 10.05 -23.82
CA ILE A 277 -6.17 8.99 -23.05
C ILE A 277 -4.95 9.59 -22.37
N THR A 278 -4.85 9.44 -21.05
CA THR A 278 -3.82 10.06 -20.20
C THR A 278 -2.40 9.80 -20.70
N ASP A 279 -2.05 8.56 -21.04
CA ASP A 279 -0.71 8.22 -21.50
C ASP A 279 -0.44 8.66 -22.93
N VAL A 280 -1.46 8.80 -23.79
CA VAL A 280 -1.30 9.41 -25.12
C VAL A 280 -1.00 10.90 -24.99
N ILE A 281 -1.76 11.62 -24.18
CA ILE A 281 -1.53 13.04 -23.89
C ILE A 281 -0.11 13.24 -23.35
N ARG A 282 0.27 12.48 -22.32
CA ARG A 282 1.58 12.61 -21.64
C ARG A 282 2.76 12.43 -22.59
N HIS A 283 2.67 11.49 -23.52
CA HIS A 283 3.82 11.10 -24.34
C HIS A 283 3.88 11.76 -25.71
N TYR A 284 2.74 12.13 -26.27
CA TYR A 284 2.66 12.47 -27.67
C TYR A 284 1.94 13.79 -28.00
N SER A 285 1.38 14.49 -26.99
CA SER A 285 0.69 15.76 -27.21
C SER A 285 1.62 16.92 -27.67
N ASP A 286 2.92 16.72 -27.61
CA ASP A 286 3.94 17.64 -28.11
C ASP A 286 4.24 17.45 -29.62
N LEU A 287 3.62 16.46 -30.27
CA LEU A 287 3.78 16.21 -31.70
C LEU A 287 2.59 16.78 -32.48
N ASP A 288 2.88 17.57 -33.50
CA ASP A 288 1.84 18.10 -34.41
C ASP A 288 1.03 17.02 -35.14
N ALA A 289 1.56 15.79 -35.17
CA ALA A 289 0.91 14.63 -35.79
C ALA A 289 -0.08 13.91 -34.85
N VAL A 290 -0.27 14.38 -33.60
CA VAL A 290 -1.16 13.75 -32.61
C VAL A 290 -2.23 14.74 -32.17
N PHE A 291 -3.43 14.48 -32.55
CA PHE A 291 -4.62 15.29 -32.27
C PHE A 291 -5.41 14.66 -31.12
N ILE A 292 -5.52 15.39 -30.01
CA ILE A 292 -6.29 14.93 -28.85
C ILE A 292 -7.62 15.67 -28.80
N ALA A 293 -8.72 14.95 -28.79
CA ALA A 293 -10.04 15.55 -28.84
C ALA A 293 -11.02 14.92 -27.83
N ASP A 294 -11.73 15.75 -27.10
CA ASP A 294 -12.76 15.35 -26.16
C ASP A 294 -14.15 15.68 -26.72
N GLY A 295 -14.98 14.63 -26.84
CA GLY A 295 -16.31 14.69 -27.40
C GLY A 295 -16.38 14.64 -28.93
N GLN A 296 -17.55 14.29 -29.45
CA GLN A 296 -17.78 13.96 -30.86
C GLN A 296 -17.39 15.09 -31.82
N ALA A 297 -17.89 16.32 -31.57
CA ALA A 297 -17.64 17.44 -32.47
C ALA A 297 -16.15 17.82 -32.55
N ALA A 298 -15.44 17.77 -31.41
CA ALA A 298 -14.01 18.05 -31.39
C ALA A 298 -13.22 16.93 -32.08
N PHE A 299 -13.62 15.68 -31.93
CA PHE A 299 -12.97 14.54 -32.57
C PHE A 299 -13.12 14.56 -34.09
N ILE A 300 -14.33 14.89 -34.60
CA ILE A 300 -14.59 15.03 -36.02
C ILE A 300 -13.69 16.14 -36.61
N LYS A 301 -13.65 17.32 -35.94
CA LYS A 301 -12.78 18.41 -36.35
C LYS A 301 -11.29 18.04 -36.33
N ALA A 302 -10.85 17.32 -35.32
CA ALA A 302 -9.48 16.80 -35.25
C ALA A 302 -9.16 15.83 -36.39
N CYS A 303 -10.13 15.02 -36.83
CA CYS A 303 -9.98 14.19 -38.03
C CYS A 303 -9.81 14.99 -39.29
N GLU A 304 -10.56 16.11 -39.47
CA GLU A 304 -10.39 17.04 -40.60
C GLU A 304 -9.00 17.68 -40.62
N GLU A 305 -8.53 18.14 -39.44
CA GLU A 305 -7.19 18.75 -39.27
C GLU A 305 -6.08 17.71 -39.54
N ALA A 306 -6.21 16.49 -39.02
CA ALA A 306 -5.26 15.40 -39.25
C ALA A 306 -5.20 14.98 -40.73
N LEU A 307 -6.34 14.98 -41.43
CA LEU A 307 -6.39 14.71 -42.85
C LEU A 307 -5.68 15.82 -43.66
N ALA A 308 -5.90 17.06 -43.29
CA ALA A 308 -5.20 18.20 -43.92
C ALA A 308 -3.67 18.10 -43.74
N LEU A 309 -3.20 17.66 -42.54
CA LEU A 309 -1.78 17.41 -42.30
C LEU A 309 -1.27 16.25 -43.17
N ALA A 310 -2.01 15.14 -43.28
CA ALA A 310 -1.63 13.99 -44.07
C ALA A 310 -1.53 14.27 -45.59
N GLN A 311 -2.30 15.26 -46.08
CA GLN A 311 -2.28 15.74 -47.47
C GLN A 311 -1.26 16.82 -47.71
N GLY A 312 -0.63 17.36 -46.67
CA GLY A 312 0.41 18.39 -46.74
C GLY A 312 1.80 17.84 -47.03
N ASP A 313 2.81 18.53 -46.55
CA ASP A 313 4.20 18.06 -46.60
C ASP A 313 4.51 17.11 -45.42
N ASP A 314 5.53 16.27 -45.59
CA ASP A 314 5.97 15.30 -44.58
C ASP A 314 6.91 15.89 -43.50
N ALA A 315 6.99 17.23 -43.36
CA ALA A 315 7.92 17.88 -42.43
C ALA A 315 7.76 17.42 -40.97
N TRP A 316 6.53 17.09 -40.56
CA TRP A 316 6.21 16.60 -39.22
C TRP A 316 6.82 15.22 -38.93
N LEU A 317 7.15 14.40 -39.93
CA LEU A 317 7.74 13.06 -39.73
C LEU A 317 9.12 13.14 -39.04
N GLY A 318 9.88 14.22 -39.27
CA GLY A 318 11.17 14.41 -38.61
C GLY A 318 11.06 14.47 -37.08
N ALA A 319 10.06 15.16 -36.55
CA ALA A 319 9.78 15.22 -35.09
C ALA A 319 9.33 13.89 -34.56
N VAL A 320 8.46 13.19 -35.27
CA VAL A 320 7.99 11.83 -34.92
C VAL A 320 9.17 10.85 -34.86
N ASP A 321 10.03 10.83 -35.88
CA ASP A 321 11.17 9.92 -35.93
C ASP A 321 12.18 10.20 -34.81
N ALA A 322 12.41 11.47 -34.48
CA ALA A 322 13.23 11.86 -33.35
C ALA A 322 12.62 11.38 -32.00
N LYS A 323 11.33 11.53 -31.83
CA LYS A 323 10.59 11.06 -30.63
C LYS A 323 10.68 9.54 -30.45
N LEU A 324 10.51 8.79 -31.54
CA LEU A 324 10.54 7.34 -31.55
C LEU A 324 11.95 6.73 -31.59
N ALA A 325 13.00 7.52 -31.80
CA ALA A 325 14.36 7.02 -31.98
C ALA A 325 14.87 6.12 -30.86
N ASN A 326 14.51 6.43 -29.61
CA ASN A 326 14.90 5.70 -28.41
C ASN A 326 13.80 4.75 -27.88
N LEU A 327 12.68 4.67 -28.58
CA LEU A 327 11.55 3.83 -28.20
C LEU A 327 11.63 2.51 -28.97
N SER A 328 12.16 1.47 -28.32
CA SER A 328 12.23 0.11 -28.88
C SER A 328 12.06 -0.95 -27.80
N TRP A 329 11.53 -2.10 -28.19
CA TRP A 329 11.43 -3.25 -27.28
C TRP A 329 12.82 -3.74 -26.80
N ASP A 330 13.89 -3.52 -27.56
CA ASP A 330 15.23 -3.86 -27.14
C ASP A 330 15.74 -2.93 -26.03
N THR A 331 15.49 -1.63 -26.12
CA THR A 331 15.79 -0.66 -25.05
C THR A 331 14.97 -0.96 -23.80
N THR A 332 13.68 -1.23 -23.96
CA THR A 332 12.78 -1.62 -22.85
C THR A 332 13.28 -2.89 -22.17
N PHE A 333 13.60 -3.92 -22.94
CA PHE A 333 14.17 -5.18 -22.44
C PHE A 333 15.48 -4.96 -21.68
N ALA A 334 16.44 -4.22 -22.26
CA ALA A 334 17.73 -3.97 -21.62
C ALA A 334 17.58 -3.30 -20.24
N ARG A 335 16.65 -2.33 -20.13
CA ARG A 335 16.35 -1.65 -18.86
C ARG A 335 15.66 -2.60 -17.86
N MET A 336 14.64 -3.37 -18.29
CA MET A 336 13.96 -4.35 -17.44
C MET A 336 14.95 -5.42 -16.96
N ALA A 337 15.78 -5.96 -17.87
CA ALA A 337 16.79 -6.95 -17.53
C ALA A 337 17.86 -6.41 -16.57
N GLY A 338 18.19 -5.12 -16.66
CA GLY A 338 19.05 -4.42 -15.70
C GLY A 338 18.45 -4.46 -14.29
N LEU A 339 17.22 -3.99 -14.13
CA LEU A 339 16.52 -3.98 -12.85
C LEU A 339 16.31 -5.37 -12.25
N VAL A 340 16.02 -6.37 -13.09
CA VAL A 340 15.93 -7.78 -12.64
C VAL A 340 17.30 -8.29 -12.17
N ARG A 341 18.39 -7.96 -12.87
CA ARG A 341 19.76 -8.32 -12.42
C ARG A 341 20.11 -7.66 -11.09
N GLU A 342 19.73 -6.39 -10.90
CA GLU A 342 19.90 -5.68 -9.63
C GLU A 342 19.11 -6.38 -8.52
N ALA A 343 17.84 -6.72 -8.75
CA ALA A 343 17.00 -7.45 -7.79
C ALA A 343 17.61 -8.82 -7.41
N VAL A 344 18.18 -9.56 -8.37
CA VAL A 344 18.88 -10.84 -8.12
C VAL A 344 20.22 -10.65 -7.41
N ALA A 345 20.94 -9.55 -7.68
CA ALA A 345 22.26 -9.27 -7.12
C ALA A 345 22.22 -8.76 -5.67
N VAL A 346 21.11 -8.23 -5.22
CA VAL A 346 20.90 -7.93 -3.79
C VAL A 346 21.01 -9.27 -3.07
N PRO A 347 21.97 -9.45 -2.10
CA PRO A 347 22.05 -10.68 -1.34
C PRO A 347 20.66 -10.96 -0.79
N GLN A 348 20.06 -12.06 -1.23
CA GLN A 348 18.74 -12.43 -0.72
C GLN A 348 18.87 -12.53 0.80
N ARG A 349 18.31 -11.57 1.50
CA ARG A 349 17.73 -11.91 2.80
C ARG A 349 16.88 -13.15 2.53
N PRO A 350 16.99 -14.22 3.38
CA PRO A 350 16.06 -15.33 3.27
C PRO A 350 14.70 -14.69 3.07
N ALA A 351 14.02 -15.05 2.00
CA ALA A 351 12.81 -14.39 1.56
C ALA A 351 12.01 -14.10 2.80
N ALA A 352 11.90 -12.81 3.18
CA ALA A 352 10.96 -12.44 4.19
C ALA A 352 9.62 -12.79 3.53
N SER A 353 9.20 -14.02 3.75
CA SER A 353 7.85 -14.40 3.56
C SER A 353 7.12 -13.43 4.46
N GLY A 354 6.52 -12.39 3.91
CA GLY A 354 5.71 -11.48 4.71
C GLY A 354 4.64 -12.28 5.42
N PRO A 355 3.97 -11.74 6.43
CA PRO A 355 2.95 -12.43 7.18
C PRO A 355 1.96 -13.12 6.23
N ARG A 356 1.67 -14.39 6.48
CA ARG A 356 0.83 -15.19 5.61
C ARG A 356 -0.60 -14.67 5.59
N LEU A 357 -0.97 -13.92 4.56
CA LEU A 357 -2.34 -13.47 4.37
C LEU A 357 -3.25 -14.67 4.02
N VAL A 358 -4.38 -14.78 4.70
CA VAL A 358 -5.38 -15.82 4.43
C VAL A 358 -6.71 -15.17 4.06
N SER A 359 -7.44 -15.80 3.14
CA SER A 359 -8.87 -15.54 2.95
C SER A 359 -9.66 -16.21 4.09
N LYS A 360 -10.88 -15.74 4.42
CA LYS A 360 -11.77 -16.37 5.40
C LYS A 360 -11.74 -17.90 5.22
N SER A 361 -11.19 -18.63 6.18
CA SER A 361 -11.08 -20.10 6.10
C SER A 361 -11.65 -20.75 7.36
N SER A 362 -12.26 -21.91 7.21
CA SER A 362 -12.79 -22.76 8.27
C SER A 362 -11.71 -23.49 9.10
N LYS A 363 -10.49 -22.94 9.16
CA LYS A 363 -9.41 -23.54 9.95
C LYS A 363 -9.63 -23.29 11.44
N ARG A 364 -9.30 -24.28 12.26
CA ARG A 364 -9.24 -24.14 13.71
C ARG A 364 -7.89 -23.61 14.15
N TYR A 365 -7.90 -22.54 14.96
CA TYR A 365 -6.73 -21.93 15.54
C TYR A 365 -6.64 -22.17 17.05
N ASP A 366 -5.42 -22.16 17.58
CA ASP A 366 -5.22 -22.15 19.02
C ASP A 366 -5.56 -20.79 19.61
N TYR A 367 -5.20 -19.72 18.87
CA TYR A 367 -5.47 -18.35 19.28
C TYR A 367 -5.99 -17.52 18.09
N LEU A 368 -7.02 -16.73 18.37
CA LEU A 368 -7.45 -15.59 17.54
C LEU A 368 -6.98 -14.31 18.22
N VAL A 369 -6.14 -13.54 17.54
CA VAL A 369 -5.63 -12.25 18.00
C VAL A 369 -6.32 -11.14 17.23
N VAL A 370 -7.06 -10.29 17.92
CA VAL A 370 -7.79 -9.15 17.36
C VAL A 370 -6.98 -7.89 17.54
N GLY A 371 -6.44 -7.37 16.44
CA GLY A 371 -5.57 -6.20 16.35
C GLY A 371 -4.11 -6.56 16.06
N ALA A 372 -3.58 -6.05 14.94
CA ALA A 372 -2.20 -6.24 14.47
C ALA A 372 -1.24 -5.12 14.90
N GLY A 373 -1.55 -4.40 15.98
CA GLY A 373 -0.64 -3.45 16.63
C GLY A 373 0.34 -4.14 17.59
N PHE A 374 1.14 -3.36 18.35
CA PHE A 374 2.17 -3.89 19.27
C PHE A 374 1.65 -5.00 20.20
N ALA A 375 0.52 -4.79 20.87
CA ALA A 375 0.01 -5.79 21.83
C ALA A 375 -0.29 -7.13 21.17
N GLY A 376 -1.03 -7.11 20.05
CA GLY A 376 -1.43 -8.33 19.34
C GLY A 376 -0.25 -9.01 18.66
N SER A 377 0.60 -8.26 17.96
CA SER A 377 1.74 -8.82 17.22
C SER A 377 2.78 -9.45 18.13
N VAL A 378 3.11 -8.82 19.27
CA VAL A 378 4.01 -9.41 20.27
C VAL A 378 3.45 -10.73 20.83
N LEU A 379 2.17 -10.76 21.15
CA LEU A 379 1.55 -11.98 21.65
C LEU A 379 1.45 -13.08 20.57
N ALA A 380 1.09 -12.73 19.34
CA ALA A 380 1.05 -13.66 18.24
C ALA A 380 2.42 -14.31 18.00
N GLU A 381 3.46 -13.50 17.93
CA GLU A 381 4.83 -13.95 17.76
C GLU A 381 5.27 -14.87 18.92
N ARG A 382 5.11 -14.46 20.17
CA ARG A 382 5.49 -15.27 21.33
C ARG A 382 4.71 -16.61 21.40
N LEU A 383 3.42 -16.60 21.10
CA LEU A 383 2.60 -17.83 21.10
C LEU A 383 3.02 -18.76 19.96
N ALA A 384 3.27 -18.25 18.78
CA ALA A 384 3.71 -19.04 17.64
C ALA A 384 5.13 -19.60 17.84
N SER A 385 6.09 -18.74 18.22
CA SER A 385 7.50 -19.12 18.35
C SER A 385 7.78 -20.00 19.58
N GLN A 386 7.18 -19.70 20.73
CA GLN A 386 7.49 -20.38 21.99
C GLN A 386 6.55 -21.57 22.30
N HIS A 387 5.31 -21.50 21.84
CA HIS A 387 4.33 -22.60 22.07
C HIS A 387 4.07 -23.45 20.83
N GLY A 388 4.57 -23.05 19.65
CA GLY A 388 4.22 -23.68 18.38
C GLY A 388 2.72 -23.55 18.05
N ALA A 389 2.03 -22.59 18.66
CA ALA A 389 0.60 -22.42 18.53
C ALA A 389 0.23 -21.89 17.13
N LYS A 390 -0.90 -22.34 16.59
CA LYS A 390 -1.49 -21.79 15.37
C LYS A 390 -2.28 -20.53 15.74
N VAL A 391 -1.88 -19.40 15.22
CA VAL A 391 -2.41 -18.09 15.53
C VAL A 391 -3.01 -17.45 14.27
N LEU A 392 -4.25 -16.98 14.37
CA LEU A 392 -4.78 -16.04 13.37
C LEU A 392 -4.78 -14.64 13.97
N VAL A 393 -4.16 -13.71 13.29
CA VAL A 393 -4.22 -12.27 13.62
C VAL A 393 -5.19 -11.61 12.66
N ILE A 394 -6.16 -10.87 13.18
CA ILE A 394 -7.08 -10.06 12.36
C ILE A 394 -6.94 -8.58 12.70
N ASP A 395 -7.11 -7.72 11.71
CA ASP A 395 -7.21 -6.26 11.92
C ASP A 395 -8.26 -5.66 10.99
N LYS A 396 -9.06 -4.72 11.50
CA LYS A 396 -10.06 -4.00 10.69
C LYS A 396 -9.44 -3.09 9.64
N ARG A 397 -8.17 -2.68 9.84
CA ARG A 397 -7.40 -1.88 8.91
C ARG A 397 -6.76 -2.74 7.82
N PRO A 398 -6.46 -2.15 6.64
CA PRO A 398 -5.82 -2.87 5.53
C PRO A 398 -4.30 -3.06 5.74
N HIS A 399 -3.76 -2.78 6.93
CA HIS A 399 -2.34 -2.82 7.24
C HIS A 399 -2.09 -3.31 8.67
N ILE A 400 -0.89 -3.82 8.92
CA ILE A 400 -0.36 -4.16 10.25
C ILE A 400 0.20 -2.93 10.97
N ALA A 401 0.83 -3.14 12.13
CA ALA A 401 1.47 -2.15 12.99
C ALA A 401 0.51 -1.21 13.74
N GLY A 402 -0.80 -1.31 13.53
CA GLY A 402 -1.78 -0.48 14.23
C GLY A 402 -1.51 1.02 14.05
N ASN A 403 -1.43 1.79 15.14
CA ASN A 403 -1.14 3.23 15.06
C ASN A 403 0.33 3.53 14.71
N ALA A 404 1.25 2.57 14.85
CA ALA A 404 2.64 2.77 14.46
C ALA A 404 2.89 2.53 12.95
N TYR A 405 1.84 2.28 12.16
CA TYR A 405 1.94 2.08 10.73
C TYR A 405 2.62 3.26 10.04
N ASP A 406 3.65 2.96 9.29
CA ASP A 406 4.40 3.88 8.46
C ASP A 406 4.51 3.34 7.01
N HIS A 407 4.64 4.26 6.08
CA HIS A 407 4.75 3.94 4.65
C HIS A 407 5.47 5.08 3.92
N LEU A 408 5.95 4.79 2.72
CA LEU A 408 6.46 5.82 1.84
C LEU A 408 5.29 6.62 1.26
N ASP A 409 5.37 7.94 1.31
CA ASP A 409 4.42 8.81 0.64
C ASP A 409 4.69 8.93 -0.88
N ALA A 410 3.90 9.73 -1.58
CA ALA A 410 4.03 9.95 -3.01
C ALA A 410 5.39 10.53 -3.46
N ALA A 411 6.17 11.07 -2.54
CA ALA A 411 7.52 11.54 -2.82
C ALA A 411 8.61 10.50 -2.49
N GLY A 412 8.25 9.37 -1.91
CA GLY A 412 9.19 8.37 -1.43
C GLY A 412 9.77 8.69 -0.04
N ILE A 413 9.11 9.55 0.73
CA ILE A 413 9.49 9.89 2.10
C ILE A 413 8.72 8.98 3.06
N LEU A 414 9.43 8.33 3.99
CA LEU A 414 8.82 7.48 5.00
C LEU A 414 8.08 8.35 6.02
N ILE A 415 6.75 8.24 6.06
CA ILE A 415 5.87 8.96 6.97
C ILE A 415 5.10 7.99 7.88
N HIS A 416 4.70 8.47 9.06
CA HIS A 416 3.80 7.72 9.93
C HIS A 416 2.36 8.17 9.66
N GLN A 417 1.50 7.22 9.31
CA GLN A 417 0.11 7.50 8.94
C GLN A 417 -0.69 8.17 10.07
N TYR A 418 -0.38 7.83 11.32
CA TYR A 418 -1.15 8.22 12.49
C TYR A 418 -0.33 9.10 13.46
N GLY A 419 0.48 10.01 12.89
CA GLY A 419 1.32 10.94 13.64
C GLY A 419 2.64 10.33 14.11
N PRO A 420 3.52 11.14 14.72
CA PRO A 420 4.86 10.70 15.05
C PRO A 420 4.86 9.65 16.16
N HIS A 421 5.52 8.54 15.90
CA HIS A 421 5.79 7.48 16.84
C HIS A 421 7.30 7.39 17.08
N ILE A 422 7.76 7.73 18.27
CA ILE A 422 9.17 7.67 18.68
C ILE A 422 9.29 6.58 19.74
N PHE A 423 10.18 5.62 19.51
CA PHE A 423 10.40 4.56 20.48
C PHE A 423 11.40 5.01 21.55
N HIS A 424 10.96 4.96 22.81
CA HIS A 424 11.78 5.23 23.97
C HIS A 424 11.46 4.25 25.09
N ALA A 425 12.45 3.80 25.83
CA ALA A 425 12.31 2.81 26.89
C ALA A 425 13.46 2.87 27.90
N ASN A 426 13.17 2.46 29.13
CA ASN A 426 14.19 2.23 30.16
C ASN A 426 14.52 0.73 30.32
N SER A 427 13.74 -0.17 29.72
CA SER A 427 13.87 -1.62 29.83
C SER A 427 14.74 -2.18 28.72
N ASP A 428 15.88 -2.76 29.06
CA ASP A 428 16.73 -3.50 28.13
C ASP A 428 15.97 -4.73 27.56
N GLU A 429 15.20 -5.45 28.38
CA GLU A 429 14.41 -6.60 27.93
C GLU A 429 13.49 -6.27 26.77
N ILE A 430 12.84 -5.12 26.79
CA ILE A 430 11.92 -4.70 25.72
C ILE A 430 12.69 -4.39 24.44
N VAL A 431 13.80 -3.67 24.57
CA VAL A 431 14.66 -3.31 23.45
C VAL A 431 15.29 -4.56 22.84
N ASP A 432 15.84 -5.46 23.64
CA ASP A 432 16.45 -6.72 23.20
C ASP A 432 15.42 -7.62 22.47
N TYR A 433 14.19 -7.66 22.98
CA TYR A 433 13.10 -8.39 22.32
C TYR A 433 12.80 -7.83 20.94
N LEU A 434 12.60 -6.52 20.81
CA LEU A 434 12.27 -5.89 19.52
C LEU A 434 13.47 -5.88 18.56
N SER A 435 14.70 -5.90 19.05
CA SER A 435 15.93 -5.98 18.24
C SER A 435 16.05 -7.27 17.42
N GLN A 436 15.26 -8.29 17.75
CA GLN A 436 15.17 -9.49 16.92
C GLN A 436 14.50 -9.22 15.56
N PHE A 437 13.72 -8.13 15.46
CA PHE A 437 12.89 -7.80 14.31
C PHE A 437 13.30 -6.51 13.59
N THR A 438 14.22 -5.72 14.17
CA THR A 438 14.71 -4.47 13.57
C THR A 438 16.12 -4.15 14.02
N GLU A 439 16.81 -3.37 13.20
CA GLU A 439 17.97 -2.59 13.61
C GLU A 439 17.50 -1.22 14.08
N TRP A 440 18.26 -0.60 14.97
CA TRP A 440 17.88 0.67 15.58
C TRP A 440 18.78 1.81 15.11
N ARG A 441 18.17 2.94 14.77
CA ARG A 441 18.84 4.22 14.60
C ARG A 441 18.73 5.00 15.90
N PRO A 442 19.83 5.43 16.55
CA PRO A 442 19.77 6.34 17.68
C PRO A 442 19.08 7.65 17.31
N TYR A 443 18.15 8.09 18.13
CA TYR A 443 17.40 9.32 17.88
C TYR A 443 16.92 9.97 19.18
N GLU A 444 17.49 11.13 19.53
CA GLU A 444 17.04 11.94 20.65
C GLU A 444 15.93 12.90 20.19
N HIS A 445 14.73 12.71 20.71
CA HIS A 445 13.59 13.53 20.33
C HIS A 445 13.67 14.93 20.95
N ARG A 446 13.59 15.95 20.08
CA ARG A 446 13.50 17.36 20.46
C ARG A 446 12.22 17.96 19.89
N VAL A 447 11.53 18.74 20.71
CA VAL A 447 10.27 19.40 20.35
C VAL A 447 10.43 20.91 20.61
N LEU A 448 9.96 21.71 19.68
CA LEU A 448 9.82 23.15 19.87
C LEU A 448 8.34 23.52 19.99
N ALA A 449 8.05 24.59 20.71
CA ALA A 449 6.73 25.22 20.73
C ALA A 449 6.81 26.60 20.07
N LYS A 450 5.82 26.93 19.23
CA LYS A 450 5.66 28.27 18.65
C LYS A 450 4.87 29.15 19.61
N VAL A 451 5.57 29.99 20.38
CA VAL A 451 5.03 30.87 21.41
C VAL A 451 5.46 32.31 21.14
N ARG A 452 4.52 33.25 21.11
CA ARG A 452 4.79 34.69 20.84
C ARG A 452 5.60 34.91 19.55
N GLY A 453 5.36 34.08 18.54
CA GLY A 453 6.07 34.17 17.25
C GLY A 453 7.47 33.52 17.25
N GLN A 454 7.99 33.08 18.39
CA GLN A 454 9.29 32.44 18.54
C GLN A 454 9.16 30.91 18.62
N LEU A 455 10.21 30.18 18.18
CA LEU A 455 10.37 28.76 18.40
C LEU A 455 11.24 28.54 19.64
N VAL A 456 10.67 27.95 20.67
CA VAL A 456 11.34 27.71 21.95
C VAL A 456 11.26 26.24 22.39
N PRO A 457 12.26 25.70 23.11
CA PRO A 457 12.25 24.31 23.54
C PRO A 457 11.06 23.98 24.47
N ILE A 458 10.52 22.77 24.30
CA ILE A 458 9.62 22.07 25.21
C ILE A 458 10.15 20.64 25.43
N PRO A 459 10.36 20.17 26.67
CA PRO A 459 9.99 20.74 27.96
C PRO A 459 10.60 22.15 28.25
N ILE A 460 9.86 22.94 29.02
CA ILE A 460 10.33 24.25 29.46
C ILE A 460 11.67 24.07 30.18
N ASN A 461 12.68 24.80 29.74
CA ASN A 461 14.02 24.77 30.26
C ASN A 461 14.64 26.19 30.32
N ARG A 462 15.89 26.31 30.79
CA ARG A 462 16.58 27.62 30.93
C ARG A 462 16.64 28.37 29.59
N THR A 463 16.83 27.68 28.47
CA THR A 463 16.81 28.28 27.12
C THR A 463 15.43 28.85 26.78
N THR A 464 14.36 28.15 27.15
CA THR A 464 12.97 28.62 26.97
C THR A 464 12.73 29.90 27.74
N LEU A 465 13.16 29.95 29.03
CA LEU A 465 12.98 31.12 29.88
C LEU A 465 13.78 32.34 29.36
N ASN A 466 15.05 32.13 28.99
CA ASN A 466 15.90 33.19 28.47
C ASN A 466 15.32 33.79 27.18
N ARG A 467 14.84 32.98 26.26
CA ARG A 467 14.31 33.46 24.97
C ARG A 467 12.96 34.17 25.12
N LEU A 468 12.05 33.66 25.96
CA LEU A 468 10.69 34.24 26.05
C LEU A 468 10.63 35.53 26.86
N PHE A 469 11.54 35.71 27.83
CA PHE A 469 11.49 36.79 28.79
C PHE A 469 12.72 37.70 28.70
N ASP A 470 13.54 37.57 27.64
CA ASP A 470 14.79 38.33 27.43
C ASP A 470 15.73 38.30 28.65
N LEU A 471 15.84 37.09 29.26
CA LEU A 471 16.67 36.86 30.45
C LEU A 471 18.06 36.36 30.05
N VAL A 472 19.00 36.46 30.99
CA VAL A 472 20.38 35.95 30.85
C VAL A 472 20.70 35.04 32.02
N LEU A 473 19.82 34.06 32.29
CA LEU A 473 20.05 33.04 33.33
C LEU A 473 21.21 32.14 32.91
N GLN A 474 22.24 32.04 33.73
CA GLN A 474 23.46 31.28 33.42
C GLN A 474 23.54 29.94 34.17
N THR A 475 22.91 29.83 35.34
CA THR A 475 22.96 28.63 36.17
C THR A 475 21.59 28.00 36.41
N ASP A 476 21.59 26.76 36.86
CA ASP A 476 20.39 26.01 37.18
C ASP A 476 19.66 26.60 38.39
N GLU A 477 20.43 27.17 39.34
CA GLU A 477 19.93 27.84 40.51
C GLU A 477 19.18 29.14 40.15
N GLU A 478 19.71 29.92 39.20
CA GLU A 478 19.05 31.13 38.73
C GLU A 478 17.72 30.78 38.02
N ALA A 479 17.71 29.74 37.21
CA ALA A 479 16.50 29.28 36.56
C ALA A 479 15.47 28.73 37.56
N ALA A 480 15.91 27.97 38.56
CA ALA A 480 15.07 27.50 39.65
C ALA A 480 14.46 28.65 40.48
N ALA A 481 15.27 29.66 40.83
CA ALA A 481 14.79 30.83 41.53
C ALA A 481 13.77 31.64 40.72
N TYR A 482 13.99 31.78 39.40
CA TYR A 482 13.06 32.43 38.51
C TYR A 482 11.72 31.67 38.44
N LEU A 483 11.74 30.36 38.25
CA LEU A 483 10.52 29.53 38.22
C LEU A 483 9.79 29.60 39.57
N ALA A 484 10.50 29.47 40.68
CA ALA A 484 9.92 29.57 42.01
C ALA A 484 9.25 30.94 42.29
N SER A 485 9.82 32.03 41.75
CA SER A 485 9.22 33.36 41.87
C SER A 485 7.89 33.53 41.10
N ARG A 486 7.64 32.63 40.13
CA ARG A 486 6.44 32.63 39.29
C ARG A 486 5.41 31.57 39.67
N ALA A 487 5.86 30.54 40.38
CA ALA A 487 5.02 29.45 40.83
C ALA A 487 3.89 29.95 41.73
N GLU A 488 2.68 29.43 41.54
CA GLU A 488 1.54 29.73 42.42
C GLU A 488 1.37 28.59 43.43
N PRO A 489 1.28 28.90 44.73
CA PRO A 489 1.04 27.85 45.71
C PRO A 489 -0.30 27.14 45.48
N VAL A 490 -0.27 25.82 45.48
CA VAL A 490 -1.46 24.96 45.38
C VAL A 490 -1.40 23.94 46.49
N ASP A 491 -2.33 24.01 47.46
CA ASP A 491 -2.34 23.14 48.63
C ASP A 491 -2.62 21.67 48.32
N ASP A 492 -3.42 21.40 47.30
CA ASP A 492 -3.81 20.03 46.89
C ASP A 492 -3.81 19.89 45.35
N ILE A 493 -2.80 19.25 44.83
CA ILE A 493 -2.59 19.06 43.39
C ILE A 493 -3.46 17.90 42.88
N ARG A 494 -4.59 18.22 42.25
CA ARG A 494 -5.58 17.26 41.68
C ARG A 494 -5.67 17.28 40.15
N THR A 495 -5.54 18.48 39.58
CA THR A 495 -5.79 18.70 38.13
C THR A 495 -4.49 18.94 37.38
N SER A 496 -4.61 18.84 36.06
CA SER A 496 -3.54 19.19 35.12
C SER A 496 -3.12 20.66 35.21
N GLU A 497 -4.03 21.56 35.54
CA GLU A 497 -3.75 22.97 35.80
C GLU A 497 -2.89 23.11 37.06
N ASP A 498 -3.32 22.48 38.16
CA ASP A 498 -2.62 22.57 39.45
C ASP A 498 -1.13 22.18 39.32
N VAL A 499 -0.86 21.08 38.62
CA VAL A 499 0.52 20.61 38.37
C VAL A 499 1.38 21.69 37.73
N VAL A 500 0.85 22.32 36.67
CA VAL A 500 1.64 23.26 35.86
C VAL A 500 1.79 24.59 36.55
N VAL A 501 0.69 25.15 37.11
CA VAL A 501 0.74 26.46 37.80
C VAL A 501 1.62 26.42 39.04
N SER A 502 1.61 25.32 39.78
CA SER A 502 2.48 25.12 40.93
C SER A 502 3.96 24.97 40.58
N ALA A 503 4.29 24.58 39.34
CA ALA A 503 5.66 24.39 38.91
C ALA A 503 6.24 25.60 38.17
N VAL A 504 5.44 26.27 37.30
CA VAL A 504 5.96 27.30 36.38
C VAL A 504 5.16 28.61 36.41
N GLY A 505 4.05 28.66 37.14
CA GLY A 505 3.15 29.82 37.24
C GLY A 505 2.17 29.99 36.08
N ARG A 506 1.26 30.95 36.27
CA ARG A 506 0.12 31.21 35.42
C ARG A 506 0.49 31.53 33.94
N GLU A 507 1.45 32.44 33.80
CA GLU A 507 1.84 32.90 32.45
C GLU A 507 2.38 31.79 31.57
N LEU A 508 3.29 30.96 32.07
CA LEU A 508 3.84 29.82 31.32
C LEU A 508 2.76 28.73 31.07
N TYR A 509 1.86 28.55 32.05
CA TYR A 509 0.71 27.66 31.87
C TYR A 509 -0.16 28.12 30.72
N GLU A 510 -0.54 29.38 30.63
CA GLU A 510 -1.37 29.93 29.54
C GLU A 510 -0.67 29.85 28.17
N LEU A 511 0.64 30.12 28.13
CA LEU A 511 1.43 30.14 26.92
C LEU A 511 1.66 28.74 26.31
N PHE A 512 1.84 27.71 27.12
CA PHE A 512 2.26 26.39 26.64
C PHE A 512 1.21 25.30 26.79
N PHE A 513 0.42 25.32 27.85
CA PHE A 513 -0.39 24.17 28.27
C PHE A 513 -1.88 24.38 28.08
N GLN A 514 -2.43 25.52 28.47
CA GLN A 514 -3.86 25.74 28.48
C GLN A 514 -4.50 25.56 27.09
N GLY A 515 -4.02 26.32 26.09
CA GLY A 515 -4.55 26.26 24.72
C GLY A 515 -4.29 24.91 24.04
N TYR A 516 -3.10 24.35 24.22
CA TYR A 516 -2.75 23.03 23.71
C TYR A 516 -3.65 21.93 24.29
N THR A 517 -3.81 21.91 25.61
CA THR A 517 -4.60 20.92 26.33
C THR A 517 -6.09 21.01 25.96
N ARG A 518 -6.64 22.22 25.86
CA ARG A 518 -8.02 22.43 25.40
C ARG A 518 -8.24 21.87 24.01
N LYS A 519 -7.33 22.10 23.08
CA LYS A 519 -7.39 21.51 21.73
C LYS A 519 -7.31 19.99 21.80
N GLN A 520 -6.29 19.46 22.43
CA GLN A 520 -6.03 18.01 22.47
C GLN A 520 -7.16 17.22 23.13
N TRP A 521 -7.67 17.70 24.25
CA TRP A 521 -8.63 16.96 25.07
C TRP A 521 -10.08 17.40 24.91
N GLY A 522 -10.32 18.58 24.32
CA GLY A 522 -11.65 19.21 24.28
C GLY A 522 -12.18 19.63 25.65
N LEU A 523 -11.32 19.68 26.67
CA LEU A 523 -11.62 19.99 28.07
C LEU A 523 -10.60 20.99 28.60
N ASP A 524 -11.03 21.77 29.61
CA ASP A 524 -10.10 22.63 30.33
C ASP A 524 -9.12 21.79 31.17
N PRO A 525 -7.84 22.18 31.31
CA PRO A 525 -6.89 21.48 32.16
C PRO A 525 -7.34 21.31 33.61
N SER A 526 -8.17 22.22 34.15
CA SER A 526 -8.79 22.11 35.47
C SER A 526 -9.79 20.96 35.63
N GLN A 527 -10.24 20.39 34.51
CA GLN A 527 -11.19 19.25 34.45
C GLN A 527 -10.50 17.91 34.19
N LEU A 528 -9.19 17.91 33.99
CA LEU A 528 -8.40 16.74 33.67
C LEU A 528 -7.54 16.29 34.85
N ASP A 529 -7.33 14.99 34.99
CA ASP A 529 -6.45 14.43 36.00
C ASP A 529 -5.02 14.97 35.88
N LYS A 530 -4.36 15.15 36.99
CA LYS A 530 -2.95 15.63 37.08
C LYS A 530 -1.97 14.83 36.24
N ALA A 531 -2.22 13.54 35.98
CA ALA A 531 -1.35 12.68 35.22
C ALA A 531 -1.23 13.10 33.72
N VAL A 532 -2.13 13.93 33.21
CA VAL A 532 -2.09 14.39 31.81
C VAL A 532 -0.88 15.26 31.54
N THR A 533 -0.55 16.19 32.44
CA THR A 533 0.56 17.15 32.28
C THR A 533 1.79 16.80 33.09
N ALA A 534 1.66 16.01 34.18
CA ALA A 534 2.77 15.62 35.04
C ALA A 534 3.93 14.88 34.34
N ARG A 535 3.67 14.33 33.17
CA ARG A 535 4.67 13.62 32.34
C ARG A 535 5.62 14.55 31.56
N VAL A 536 5.29 15.82 31.41
CA VAL A 536 6.16 16.81 30.76
C VAL A 536 6.97 17.51 31.82
N PRO A 537 8.28 17.21 31.98
CA PRO A 537 9.08 17.80 33.05
C PRO A 537 9.33 19.30 32.82
N THR A 538 9.58 20.04 33.88
CA THR A 538 10.19 21.37 33.82
C THR A 538 11.65 21.24 34.22
N ARG A 539 12.57 21.88 33.49
CA ARG A 539 14.00 21.77 33.70
C ARG A 539 14.63 23.12 34.00
N THR A 540 15.67 23.12 34.81
CA THR A 540 16.45 24.30 35.13
C THR A 540 17.73 24.43 34.29
N ASN A 541 18.15 23.34 33.68
CA ASN A 541 19.30 23.26 32.76
C ASN A 541 18.92 23.62 31.33
N THR A 542 19.84 23.41 30.39
CA THR A 542 19.64 23.63 28.95
C THR A 542 19.33 22.36 28.15
N ASP A 543 19.06 21.22 28.82
CA ASP A 543 18.70 19.97 28.12
C ASP A 543 17.33 20.11 27.46
N ASP A 544 17.31 20.03 26.13
CA ASP A 544 16.13 20.19 25.29
C ASP A 544 15.54 18.86 24.78
N ARG A 545 16.07 17.72 25.22
CA ARG A 545 15.52 16.41 24.90
C ARG A 545 14.12 16.25 25.49
N TYR A 546 13.21 15.77 24.70
CA TYR A 546 11.82 15.58 25.14
C TYR A 546 11.69 14.43 26.15
N PHE A 547 12.41 13.33 25.92
CA PHE A 547 12.45 12.17 26.80
C PHE A 547 13.75 12.13 27.61
N GLY A 548 13.71 11.48 28.78
CA GLY A 548 14.87 11.19 29.60
C GLY A 548 15.26 9.72 29.65
N ASP A 549 14.61 8.89 28.83
CA ASP A 549 14.78 7.44 28.84
C ASP A 549 16.15 7.00 28.32
N LYS A 550 16.62 5.87 28.82
CA LYS A 550 17.92 5.26 28.48
C LYS A 550 18.03 4.97 26.98
N HIS A 551 16.98 4.41 26.39
CA HIS A 551 16.91 4.09 24.97
C HIS A 551 15.96 5.07 24.29
N GLN A 552 16.45 5.80 23.30
CA GLN A 552 15.68 6.66 22.42
C GLN A 552 16.12 6.34 21.01
N VAL A 553 15.26 5.67 20.25
CA VAL A 553 15.63 5.04 18.98
C VAL A 553 14.46 5.02 18.00
N MET A 554 14.79 4.91 16.73
CA MET A 554 13.84 4.67 15.65
C MET A 554 14.19 3.37 14.93
N PRO A 555 13.21 2.54 14.50
CA PRO A 555 13.49 1.38 13.66
C PRO A 555 14.14 1.86 12.35
N LEU A 556 15.30 1.31 12.01
CA LEU A 556 16.10 1.75 10.84
C LEU A 556 15.33 1.71 9.53
N HIS A 557 14.44 0.73 9.38
CA HIS A 557 13.64 0.51 8.17
C HIS A 557 12.16 0.79 8.37
N GLY A 558 11.79 1.51 9.43
CA GLY A 558 10.43 1.81 9.82
C GLY A 558 9.75 0.72 10.65
N TYR A 559 8.61 1.08 11.22
CA TYR A 559 7.81 0.19 12.07
C TYR A 559 7.15 -0.93 11.26
N THR A 560 6.58 -0.62 10.10
CA THR A 560 5.91 -1.63 9.27
C THR A 560 6.86 -2.77 8.88
N ALA A 561 8.11 -2.45 8.55
CA ALA A 561 9.14 -3.46 8.28
C ALA A 561 9.47 -4.32 9.52
N MET A 562 9.51 -3.73 10.71
CA MET A 562 9.68 -4.46 11.97
C MET A 562 8.51 -5.41 12.24
N PHE A 563 7.28 -4.95 12.06
CA PHE A 563 6.08 -5.78 12.25
C PHE A 563 5.96 -6.89 11.21
N ASN A 564 6.34 -6.65 9.96
CA ASN A 564 6.40 -7.69 8.94
C ASN A 564 7.32 -8.83 9.39
N ARG A 565 8.51 -8.54 9.93
CA ARG A 565 9.43 -9.57 10.44
C ARG A 565 8.89 -10.27 11.70
N MET A 566 8.19 -9.54 12.57
CA MET A 566 7.60 -10.10 13.78
C MET A 566 6.48 -11.10 13.47
N LEU A 567 5.66 -10.81 12.47
CA LEU A 567 4.53 -11.65 12.08
C LEU A 567 4.89 -12.71 11.02
N ASP A 568 6.10 -12.68 10.48
CA ASP A 568 6.61 -13.66 9.53
C ASP A 568 6.97 -14.98 10.25
N HIS A 569 5.96 -15.79 10.49
CA HIS A 569 6.11 -17.08 11.16
C HIS A 569 5.14 -18.11 10.55
N PRO A 570 5.56 -19.36 10.28
CA PRO A 570 4.71 -20.38 9.62
C PRO A 570 3.42 -20.71 10.35
N ASN A 571 3.35 -20.44 11.65
CA ASN A 571 2.15 -20.67 12.48
C ASN A 571 1.32 -19.39 12.68
N ILE A 572 1.64 -18.29 12.03
CA ILE A 572 0.85 -17.06 12.07
C ILE A 572 0.17 -16.87 10.71
N ASP A 573 -1.15 -16.85 10.72
CA ASP A 573 -1.97 -16.41 9.59
C ASP A 573 -2.48 -14.99 9.88
N LEU A 574 -2.58 -14.14 8.86
CA LEU A 574 -2.99 -12.74 8.98
C LEU A 574 -4.20 -12.47 8.08
N LEU A 575 -5.25 -11.86 8.64
CA LEU A 575 -6.46 -11.45 7.93
C LEU A 575 -6.73 -9.97 8.20
N LEU A 576 -6.41 -9.13 7.22
CA LEU A 576 -6.58 -7.68 7.27
C LEU A 576 -7.94 -7.26 6.70
N SER A 577 -8.29 -5.99 6.87
CA SER A 577 -9.58 -5.42 6.43
C SER A 577 -10.78 -6.23 6.95
N THR A 578 -10.67 -6.77 8.16
CA THR A 578 -11.69 -7.63 8.76
C THR A 578 -11.98 -7.20 10.20
N ASP A 579 -13.21 -6.78 10.44
CA ASP A 579 -13.67 -6.46 11.78
C ASP A 579 -13.99 -7.74 12.56
N TYR A 580 -13.67 -7.74 13.86
CA TYR A 580 -13.98 -8.90 14.72
C TYR A 580 -15.47 -9.25 14.73
N ALA A 581 -16.35 -8.25 14.67
CA ALA A 581 -17.79 -8.47 14.65
C ALA A 581 -18.26 -9.24 13.40
N GLU A 582 -17.54 -9.15 12.28
CA GLU A 582 -17.87 -9.86 11.03
C GLU A 582 -17.53 -11.37 11.11
N VAL A 583 -16.53 -11.72 11.93
CA VAL A 583 -16.01 -13.09 12.03
C VAL A 583 -16.25 -13.76 13.37
N ALA A 584 -16.86 -13.04 14.31
CA ALA A 584 -17.24 -13.59 15.62
C ALA A 584 -18.24 -14.74 15.46
N GLY A 585 -17.81 -15.97 15.78
CA GLY A 585 -18.59 -17.18 15.61
C GLY A 585 -18.35 -17.94 14.29
N GLU A 586 -17.66 -17.37 13.30
CA GLU A 586 -17.24 -18.06 12.08
C GLU A 586 -15.84 -18.69 12.21
N ILE A 587 -14.96 -18.08 13.03
CA ILE A 587 -13.61 -18.57 13.25
C ILE A 587 -13.56 -19.37 14.56
N GLU A 588 -13.21 -20.66 14.47
CA GLU A 588 -12.98 -21.51 15.63
C GLU A 588 -11.60 -21.25 16.23
N ALA A 589 -11.56 -20.69 17.43
CA ALA A 589 -10.34 -20.52 18.21
C ALA A 589 -10.51 -20.98 19.65
N ASN A 590 -9.47 -21.60 20.22
CA ASN A 590 -9.52 -22.07 21.61
C ASN A 590 -9.46 -20.89 22.60
N HIS A 591 -8.81 -19.79 22.22
CA HIS A 591 -8.65 -18.60 23.04
C HIS A 591 -8.58 -17.33 22.18
N ILE A 592 -9.18 -16.25 22.65
CA ILE A 592 -9.18 -14.95 21.98
C ILE A 592 -8.27 -13.98 22.73
N ILE A 593 -7.40 -13.27 22.03
CA ILE A 593 -6.65 -12.13 22.53
C ILE A 593 -7.23 -10.88 21.88
N TYR A 594 -7.89 -10.04 22.65
CA TYR A 594 -8.59 -8.86 22.16
C TYR A 594 -7.87 -7.58 22.54
N THR A 595 -7.48 -6.78 21.54
CA THR A 595 -6.75 -5.51 21.75
C THR A 595 -7.56 -4.27 21.37
N GLY A 596 -8.77 -4.44 20.84
CA GLY A 596 -9.70 -3.36 20.49
C GLY A 596 -10.38 -2.70 21.69
N PRO A 597 -11.28 -1.75 21.49
CA PRO A 597 -12.04 -1.11 22.57
C PRO A 597 -12.89 -2.15 23.34
N ILE A 598 -12.73 -2.17 24.66
CA ILE A 598 -13.41 -3.17 25.51
C ILE A 598 -14.93 -3.00 25.49
N ASP A 599 -15.42 -1.79 25.43
CA ASP A 599 -16.85 -1.46 25.35
C ASP A 599 -17.49 -1.95 24.05
N GLU A 600 -16.75 -1.89 22.93
CA GLU A 600 -17.16 -2.44 21.63
C GLU A 600 -17.31 -3.96 21.68
N TYR A 601 -16.36 -4.67 22.31
CA TYR A 601 -16.47 -6.13 22.51
C TYR A 601 -17.77 -6.53 23.21
N PHE A 602 -18.20 -5.75 24.19
CA PHE A 602 -19.43 -6.00 24.94
C PHE A 602 -20.68 -5.29 24.37
N GLY A 603 -20.64 -4.84 23.11
CA GLY A 603 -21.77 -4.20 22.42
C GLY A 603 -22.25 -2.92 23.12
N PHE A 604 -21.33 -2.17 23.73
CA PHE A 604 -21.61 -0.91 24.45
C PHE A 604 -22.64 -1.04 25.58
N ARG A 605 -22.69 -2.20 26.22
CA ARG A 605 -23.71 -2.59 27.22
C ARG A 605 -23.91 -1.56 28.35
N PHE A 606 -22.87 -0.84 28.74
CA PHE A 606 -22.93 0.20 29.78
C PHE A 606 -22.75 1.63 29.20
N GLY A 607 -22.78 1.77 27.88
CA GLY A 607 -22.50 2.98 27.16
C GLY A 607 -21.07 3.04 26.63
N LYS A 608 -20.81 3.97 25.70
CA LYS A 608 -19.48 4.13 25.09
C LYS A 608 -18.48 4.73 26.09
N LEU A 609 -17.29 4.18 26.10
CA LEU A 609 -16.14 4.78 26.79
C LEU A 609 -15.66 5.99 25.97
N PRO A 610 -15.47 7.16 26.60
CA PRO A 610 -15.03 8.34 25.88
C PRO A 610 -13.56 8.28 25.49
N TYR A 611 -13.29 8.55 24.19
CA TYR A 611 -11.95 8.68 23.63
C TYR A 611 -11.78 10.03 22.93
N ARG A 612 -10.53 10.47 22.78
CA ARG A 612 -10.18 11.50 21.81
C ARG A 612 -9.67 10.84 20.55
N SER A 613 -10.02 11.46 19.45
CA SER A 613 -9.59 11.08 18.11
C SER A 613 -8.64 12.13 17.51
N LEU A 614 -8.02 11.78 16.40
CA LEU A 614 -7.12 12.65 15.65
C LEU A 614 -7.42 12.53 14.16
N ARG A 615 -7.34 13.67 13.46
CA ARG A 615 -7.30 13.73 12.01
C ARG A 615 -5.93 14.22 11.57
N PHE A 616 -5.36 13.53 10.61
CA PHE A 616 -4.04 13.85 10.07
C PHE A 616 -4.17 14.39 8.65
N GLU A 617 -3.40 15.41 8.34
CA GLU A 617 -3.30 16.00 7.00
C GLU A 617 -1.83 15.97 6.59
N HIS A 618 -1.51 15.14 5.58
CA HIS A 618 -0.16 14.98 5.07
C HIS A 618 0.05 15.90 3.87
N LYS A 619 1.20 16.61 3.84
CA LYS A 619 1.58 17.52 2.75
C LYS A 619 3.04 17.36 2.42
N THR A 620 3.35 17.15 1.15
CA THR A 620 4.72 17.22 0.65
C THR A 620 4.99 18.59 0.06
N VAL A 621 6.15 19.16 0.37
CA VAL A 621 6.59 20.49 -0.09
C VAL A 621 7.95 20.40 -0.80
N ASP A 622 8.20 21.31 -1.75
CA ASP A 622 9.43 21.39 -2.53
C ASP A 622 10.52 22.17 -1.76
N GLN A 623 10.79 21.74 -0.54
CA GLN A 623 11.83 22.25 0.34
C GLN A 623 12.53 21.08 1.01
N GLU A 624 13.85 21.13 1.11
CA GLU A 624 14.62 20.07 1.76
C GLU A 624 14.30 19.99 3.26
N TRP A 625 14.24 21.12 3.94
CA TRP A 625 13.89 21.22 5.35
C TRP A 625 12.92 22.37 5.60
N VAL A 626 11.90 22.15 6.42
CA VAL A 626 10.87 23.16 6.76
C VAL A 626 10.97 23.56 8.23
N GLN A 627 11.30 22.62 9.09
CA GLN A 627 11.40 22.80 10.52
C GLN A 627 12.82 22.48 11.02
N PRO A 628 13.30 23.14 12.10
CA PRO A 628 14.61 22.82 12.66
C PRO A 628 14.64 21.52 13.46
N VAL A 629 13.47 20.95 13.78
CA VAL A 629 13.29 19.70 14.53
C VAL A 629 12.10 18.91 13.98
N ALA A 630 11.99 17.64 14.35
CA ALA A 630 10.91 16.76 13.89
C ALA A 630 9.51 17.28 14.23
N VAL A 631 9.31 17.85 15.40
CA VAL A 631 7.98 18.24 15.89
C VAL A 631 8.00 19.67 16.39
N VAL A 632 7.06 20.48 15.90
CA VAL A 632 6.76 21.81 16.41
C VAL A 632 5.31 21.82 16.92
N ASN A 633 5.15 22.15 18.21
CA ASN A 633 3.86 22.31 18.85
C ASN A 633 3.32 23.74 18.68
N TYR A 634 2.01 23.84 18.52
CA TYR A 634 1.29 25.11 18.37
C TYR A 634 0.27 25.25 19.51
N PRO A 635 0.67 25.79 20.68
CA PRO A 635 -0.24 25.95 21.82
C PRO A 635 -1.29 27.03 21.63
N ASP A 636 -1.09 27.99 20.72
CA ASP A 636 -2.05 29.06 20.43
C ASP A 636 -3.45 28.51 20.11
N PRO A 637 -4.50 28.95 20.82
CA PRO A 637 -5.88 28.49 20.59
C PRO A 637 -6.45 28.88 19.23
N GLN A 638 -5.92 29.89 18.53
CA GLN A 638 -6.36 30.28 17.18
C GLN A 638 -5.81 29.36 16.10
N THR A 639 -4.76 28.62 16.37
CA THR A 639 -4.21 27.63 15.45
C THR A 639 -5.00 26.33 15.56
N PRO A 640 -5.62 25.81 14.48
CA PRO A 640 -6.56 24.67 14.55
C PRO A 640 -5.89 23.33 14.82
N TYR A 641 -4.62 23.16 14.50
CA TYR A 641 -3.84 21.95 14.75
C TYR A 641 -2.99 22.10 16.03
N THR A 642 -2.62 20.96 16.60
CA THR A 642 -1.78 20.93 17.81
C THR A 642 -0.31 20.92 17.49
N ARG A 643 0.09 20.25 16.40
CA ARG A 643 1.51 20.14 16.01
C ARG A 643 1.67 19.89 14.51
N ILE A 644 2.89 20.15 14.04
CA ILE A 644 3.36 19.74 12.72
C ILE A 644 4.56 18.82 12.91
N THR A 645 4.57 17.71 12.18
CA THR A 645 5.68 16.74 12.19
C THR A 645 6.38 16.74 10.83
N GLU A 646 7.70 16.81 10.81
CA GLU A 646 8.58 16.61 9.65
C GLU A 646 9.36 15.31 9.83
N TYR A 647 9.07 14.31 8.99
CA TYR A 647 9.50 12.92 9.23
C TYR A 647 10.97 12.64 8.97
N LYS A 648 11.63 13.35 8.07
CA LYS A 648 13.04 13.11 7.75
C LYS A 648 13.96 13.25 8.98
N HIS A 649 13.61 14.11 9.93
CA HIS A 649 14.31 14.18 11.22
C HIS A 649 14.20 12.87 12.01
N LEU A 650 13.03 12.21 11.98
CA LEU A 650 12.79 10.94 12.66
C LEU A 650 13.51 9.78 11.97
N THR A 651 13.36 9.70 10.65
CA THR A 651 13.83 8.57 9.84
C THR A 651 15.30 8.67 9.44
N GLY A 652 15.86 9.88 9.42
CA GLY A 652 17.21 10.17 8.92
C GLY A 652 17.32 10.06 7.39
N GLN A 653 16.22 10.04 6.69
CA GLN A 653 16.19 9.97 5.24
C GLN A 653 16.67 11.29 4.61
N GLU A 654 17.56 11.19 3.62
CA GLU A 654 17.98 12.33 2.78
C GLU A 654 17.05 12.43 1.57
N HIS A 655 16.43 13.59 1.38
CA HIS A 655 15.52 13.81 0.26
C HIS A 655 15.39 15.32 -0.02
N PRO A 656 15.37 15.78 -1.31
CA PRO A 656 15.29 17.20 -1.66
C PRO A 656 13.94 17.86 -1.32
N ARG A 657 12.91 17.06 -1.07
CA ARG A 657 11.58 17.49 -0.62
C ARG A 657 11.36 17.10 0.82
N SER A 658 10.33 17.65 1.45
CA SER A 658 9.95 17.27 2.80
C SER A 658 8.45 16.98 2.92
N SER A 659 8.09 16.02 3.77
CA SER A 659 6.70 15.67 4.06
C SER A 659 6.35 16.03 5.50
N LEU A 660 5.26 16.78 5.62
CA LEU A 660 4.74 17.33 6.86
C LEU A 660 3.40 16.69 7.20
N THR A 661 3.17 16.43 8.46
CA THR A 661 1.85 16.04 8.96
C THR A 661 1.32 17.07 9.94
N TYR A 662 0.13 17.59 9.65
CA TYR A 662 -0.64 18.46 10.53
C TYR A 662 -1.61 17.60 11.35
N GLU A 663 -1.58 17.73 12.68
CA GLU A 663 -2.40 16.94 13.61
C GLU A 663 -3.55 17.76 14.17
N TYR A 664 -4.79 17.37 13.83
CA TYR A 664 -6.02 18.02 14.27
C TYR A 664 -6.73 17.12 15.29
N PRO A 665 -6.92 17.58 16.55
CA PRO A 665 -7.73 16.84 17.51
C PRO A 665 -9.19 16.81 17.13
N SER A 666 -9.84 15.66 17.36
CA SER A 666 -11.26 15.45 17.07
C SER A 666 -11.97 14.77 18.25
N ALA A 667 -13.26 15.04 18.38
CA ALA A 667 -14.13 14.30 19.30
C ALA A 667 -14.65 13.00 18.67
N GLU A 668 -14.65 12.91 17.34
CA GLU A 668 -15.18 11.80 16.56
C GLU A 668 -14.07 11.17 15.73
N GLY A 669 -14.19 9.87 15.46
CA GLY A 669 -13.22 9.08 14.68
C GLY A 669 -12.68 7.89 15.46
N ASP A 670 -11.58 7.31 14.97
CA ASP A 670 -10.91 6.19 15.63
C ASP A 670 -10.44 6.57 17.06
N PRO A 671 -10.52 5.65 18.03
CA PRO A 671 -10.10 5.92 19.39
C PRO A 671 -8.56 5.95 19.52
N TYR A 672 -7.99 7.13 19.85
CA TYR A 672 -6.55 7.28 20.09
C TYR A 672 -6.21 7.36 21.57
N TYR A 673 -6.91 8.20 22.32
CA TYR A 673 -6.59 8.48 23.72
C TYR A 673 -7.81 8.29 24.61
N PRO A 674 -7.78 7.37 25.59
CA PRO A 674 -8.76 7.33 26.67
C PRO A 674 -8.80 8.67 27.41
N ILE A 675 -9.98 9.23 27.67
CA ILE A 675 -10.09 10.49 28.41
C ILE A 675 -9.96 10.20 29.91
N PRO A 676 -8.89 10.67 30.60
CA PRO A 676 -8.62 10.33 31.99
C PRO A 676 -9.47 11.17 32.94
N ARG A 677 -10.68 10.69 33.23
CA ARG A 677 -11.60 11.28 34.21
C ARG A 677 -12.11 10.20 35.16
N PRO A 678 -12.40 10.53 36.44
CA PRO A 678 -12.89 9.57 37.42
C PRO A 678 -14.14 8.80 36.95
N GLU A 679 -15.12 9.50 36.37
CA GLU A 679 -16.36 8.90 35.88
C GLU A 679 -16.11 7.88 34.75
N ASN A 680 -15.14 8.13 33.89
CA ASN A 680 -14.77 7.22 32.81
C ASN A 680 -14.09 5.95 33.37
N GLN A 681 -13.30 6.09 34.43
CA GLN A 681 -12.71 4.98 35.13
C GLN A 681 -13.75 4.12 35.83
N GLU A 682 -14.79 4.71 36.42
CA GLU A 682 -15.93 3.96 37.00
C GLU A 682 -16.71 3.22 35.93
N LEU A 683 -16.91 3.82 34.75
CA LEU A 683 -17.52 3.13 33.61
C LEU A 683 -16.65 1.96 33.13
N PHE A 684 -15.34 2.18 33.01
CA PHE A 684 -14.38 1.13 32.62
C PHE A 684 -14.39 -0.05 33.59
N LYS A 685 -14.43 0.16 34.91
CA LYS A 685 -14.50 -0.90 35.92
C LYS A 685 -15.68 -1.86 35.69
N LYS A 686 -16.81 -1.37 35.17
CA LYS A 686 -17.94 -2.23 34.83
C LYS A 686 -17.61 -3.18 33.68
N TYR A 687 -16.88 -2.70 32.66
CA TYR A 687 -16.40 -3.53 31.55
C TYR A 687 -15.28 -4.47 31.99
N GLU A 688 -14.37 -4.01 32.83
CA GLU A 688 -13.30 -4.83 33.41
C GLU A 688 -13.87 -6.02 34.19
N ALA A 689 -14.93 -5.82 34.96
CA ALA A 689 -15.62 -6.90 35.67
C ALA A 689 -16.23 -7.94 34.70
N LEU A 690 -16.80 -7.50 33.57
CA LEU A 690 -17.26 -8.42 32.51
C LEU A 690 -16.08 -9.16 31.87
N ALA A 691 -14.99 -8.48 31.57
CA ALA A 691 -13.81 -9.06 30.97
C ALA A 691 -13.20 -10.16 31.85
N LEU A 692 -13.11 -9.92 33.15
CA LEU A 692 -12.63 -10.92 34.12
C LEU A 692 -13.54 -12.14 34.22
N ALA A 693 -14.84 -11.99 33.98
CA ALA A 693 -15.81 -13.08 34.00
C ALA A 693 -15.93 -13.81 32.64
N THR A 694 -15.32 -13.30 31.57
CA THR A 694 -15.42 -13.88 30.22
C THR A 694 -14.35 -14.95 30.05
N PRO A 695 -14.74 -16.26 29.92
CA PRO A 695 -13.77 -17.32 29.75
C PRO A 695 -13.12 -17.27 28.36
N ASN A 696 -11.90 -17.77 28.28
CA ASN A 696 -11.14 -17.91 27.02
C ASN A 696 -10.92 -16.61 26.22
N VAL A 697 -11.00 -15.46 26.89
CA VAL A 697 -10.67 -14.16 26.29
C VAL A 697 -9.64 -13.43 27.18
N THR A 698 -8.62 -12.87 26.57
CA THR A 698 -7.64 -12.02 27.23
C THR A 698 -7.71 -10.63 26.62
N PHE A 699 -8.03 -9.62 27.43
CA PHE A 699 -8.03 -8.22 27.06
C PHE A 699 -6.66 -7.61 27.37
N VAL A 700 -6.01 -6.99 26.35
CA VAL A 700 -4.66 -6.47 26.44
C VAL A 700 -4.46 -5.27 25.49
N GLY A 701 -3.57 -4.37 25.85
CA GLY A 701 -3.28 -3.17 25.04
C GLY A 701 -4.06 -1.93 25.50
N ARG A 702 -3.78 -0.82 24.86
CA ARG A 702 -4.27 0.52 25.25
C ARG A 702 -5.79 0.60 25.32
N LEU A 703 -6.48 0.12 24.28
CA LEU A 703 -7.92 0.27 24.14
C LEU A 703 -8.67 -0.74 25.01
N ALA A 704 -8.21 -2.00 25.03
CA ALA A 704 -8.83 -3.05 25.82
C ALA A 704 -8.68 -2.87 27.34
N THR A 705 -7.69 -2.08 27.80
CA THR A 705 -7.49 -1.79 29.21
C THR A 705 -7.79 -0.33 29.59
N TYR A 706 -8.30 0.45 28.64
CA TYR A 706 -8.65 1.87 28.81
C TYR A 706 -7.58 2.69 29.50
N ARG A 707 -6.31 2.50 29.11
CA ARG A 707 -5.14 3.18 29.69
C ARG A 707 -4.28 3.84 28.65
N TYR A 708 -3.70 4.98 29.01
CA TYR A 708 -2.74 5.66 28.18
C TYR A 708 -1.34 5.03 28.35
N TYR A 709 -0.92 4.22 27.39
CA TYR A 709 0.38 3.58 27.34
C TYR A 709 1.26 4.13 26.23
N ASN A 710 2.55 4.27 26.51
CA ASN A 710 3.59 4.39 25.49
C ASN A 710 3.86 3.01 24.84
N MET A 711 4.58 3.01 23.73
CA MET A 711 4.84 1.78 22.95
C MET A 711 5.58 0.71 23.79
N ASP A 712 6.61 1.12 24.53
CA ASP A 712 7.38 0.24 25.41
C ASP A 712 6.49 -0.42 26.48
N GLN A 713 5.57 0.34 27.05
CA GLN A 713 4.63 -0.16 28.05
C GLN A 713 3.65 -1.15 27.47
N VAL A 714 3.20 -0.95 26.20
CA VAL A 714 2.35 -1.92 25.49
C VAL A 714 3.10 -3.22 25.24
N VAL A 715 4.35 -3.13 24.79
CA VAL A 715 5.22 -4.31 24.59
C VAL A 715 5.46 -5.04 25.91
N GLY A 716 5.80 -4.32 26.97
CA GLY A 716 5.99 -4.87 28.31
C GLY A 716 4.74 -5.57 28.86
N GLN A 717 3.55 -4.99 28.64
CA GLN A 717 2.27 -5.59 29.00
C GLN A 717 2.03 -6.90 28.23
N ALA A 718 2.31 -6.91 26.92
CA ALA A 718 2.15 -8.09 26.08
C ALA A 718 3.09 -9.23 26.53
N LEU A 719 4.37 -8.93 26.77
CA LEU A 719 5.34 -9.90 27.27
C LEU A 719 4.94 -10.45 28.67
N ALA A 720 4.46 -9.60 29.57
CA ALA A 720 3.95 -10.02 30.86
C ALA A 720 2.70 -10.88 30.74
N THR A 721 1.83 -10.58 29.78
CA THR A 721 0.63 -11.38 29.49
C THR A 721 1.02 -12.75 28.94
N PHE A 722 1.98 -12.81 28.01
CA PHE A 722 2.51 -14.09 27.53
C PHE A 722 3.06 -14.95 28.67
N ARG A 723 3.87 -14.37 29.59
CA ARG A 723 4.40 -15.12 30.77
C ARG A 723 3.28 -15.71 31.63
N ARG A 724 2.16 -15.01 31.81
CA ARG A 724 1.00 -15.54 32.53
C ARG A 724 0.34 -16.70 31.81
N ILE A 725 0.16 -16.60 30.50
CA ILE A 725 -0.38 -17.67 29.64
C ILE A 725 0.54 -18.90 29.70
N ASP A 726 1.84 -18.71 29.57
CA ASP A 726 2.86 -19.77 29.62
C ASP A 726 2.87 -20.48 30.97
N ALA A 727 2.81 -19.73 32.06
CA ALA A 727 2.76 -20.29 33.43
C ALA A 727 1.50 -21.15 33.65
N LYS A 728 0.34 -20.68 33.18
CA LYS A 728 -0.92 -21.44 33.24
C LYS A 728 -0.83 -22.75 32.43
N ARG A 729 -0.35 -22.68 31.19
CA ARG A 729 -0.13 -23.85 30.32
C ARG A 729 0.79 -24.90 31.00
N LYS A 730 1.92 -24.44 31.54
CA LYS A 730 2.88 -25.32 32.25
C LYS A 730 2.25 -26.01 33.48
N ALA A 731 1.40 -25.29 34.21
CA ALA A 731 0.64 -25.86 35.34
C ALA A 731 -0.35 -26.94 34.90
N GLU A 732 -1.11 -26.70 33.83
CA GLU A 732 -2.06 -27.65 33.24
C GLU A 732 -1.36 -28.92 32.73
N LEU A 733 -0.24 -28.80 32.04
CA LEU A 733 0.57 -29.92 31.58
C LEU A 733 1.09 -30.80 32.75
N ARG A 734 1.52 -30.16 33.85
CA ARG A 734 1.96 -30.88 35.06
C ARG A 734 0.81 -31.65 35.74
N THR A 735 -0.40 -31.10 35.69
CA THR A 735 -1.58 -31.71 36.29
C THR A 735 -2.05 -32.92 35.46
N THR A 736 -1.98 -32.82 34.13
CA THR A 736 -2.30 -33.93 33.21
C THR A 736 -1.28 -35.08 33.32
N ALA A 737 0.02 -34.76 33.44
CA ALA A 737 1.07 -35.76 33.60
C ALA A 737 1.01 -36.50 34.96
N ARG A 738 0.32 -35.97 35.99
CA ARG A 738 0.15 -36.58 37.30
C ARG A 738 -1.10 -37.45 37.44
N ARG A 739 -1.97 -37.56 36.42
CA ARG A 739 -3.09 -38.52 36.43
C ARG A 739 -2.50 -39.93 36.19
N PRO A 740 -2.55 -40.87 37.15
CA PRO A 740 -2.10 -42.24 36.90
C PRO A 740 -2.98 -42.88 35.83
N ALA A 741 -2.35 -43.63 34.93
CA ALA A 741 -3.07 -44.46 33.98
C ALA A 741 -3.96 -45.42 34.78
N VAL A 742 -5.28 -45.29 34.70
CA VAL A 742 -6.22 -46.27 35.23
C VAL A 742 -6.10 -47.47 34.29
N TRP A 743 -5.38 -48.48 34.74
CA TRP A 743 -5.40 -49.79 34.12
C TRP A 743 -6.78 -50.38 34.40
N THR A 744 -7.64 -50.42 33.39
CA THR A 744 -8.81 -51.33 33.42
C THR A 744 -8.28 -52.73 33.15
N GLU A 745 -8.16 -53.54 34.19
CA GLU A 745 -8.08 -55.00 34.04
C GLU A 745 -9.33 -55.45 33.29
N ALA A 746 -9.13 -56.00 32.09
CA ALA A 746 -10.15 -56.80 31.42
C ALA A 746 -10.29 -58.11 32.21
N ALA A 747 -11.40 -58.22 32.91
CA ALA A 747 -11.82 -59.52 33.46
C ALA A 747 -12.35 -60.40 32.34
N GLU A 748 -11.93 -61.63 32.33
CA GLU A 748 -12.25 -62.78 31.48
C GLU A 748 -13.72 -62.98 31.09
#